data_85a94ddeaf62933479736615e22dab14
#
_entry.id   85a94ddeaf62933479736615e22dab14
#
_cell.length_a   1.000
_cell.length_b   1.000
_cell.length_c   1.000
_cell.angle_alpha   90.00
_cell.angle_beta   90.00
_cell.angle_gamma   90.00
#
_symmetry.space_group_name_H-M   'P 1'
#
loop_
_entity.id
_entity.type
_entity.pdbx_description
1 polymer ?
#
loop_
_entity_poly.entity_id
_entity_poly.type
_entity_poly.pdbx_seq_one_letter_code
_entity_poly.pdbx_strand_id
1 'polypeptide(L)'
;MCRRPSPGRRCCRKTTLPPMKTLLCNCNQTMTLDAPALQAISQALTRTPLCSTDGLDTVHTLLCRREAGAFQRAAKSTAASGDELLVACTQESRLFLELNEQTEGAASVTERPIRFVNIRETAGWGNQGRQATPKIAALIAAAQLPAPAPVATVSYKSEGRCLVIGPGPAAEQAAALLEDKLDVSVLASGGSLQQNHSRATYNGRLVSLTGWLGSFSAEWESGNPIDLDLCTRCNACLQACPEGAIGTDYQVNLQACTNHRDCVRVCDAAGAIDFNRQPLVHSENFDLVLDLRDQPAFTMHQPPQGYLHSNPAQLMQSVLALRELCGEFEKPKFFRYQPKICAHSRNEQIGCTACIDVCSAQAIRSDASRKGQVVGRARGGKVLAEWLGGVIVEPHLCVGCGACSTVCPSGAMSYAYPGTLDMGLRLRTMLGAYAAAGGRDAALLIHSQAAGSLLIDQLGRSARTARSTAQKLHTSGSVQGLPARVLPVAAFHTASIGIDLWLAAIAQGANQVWVLVTGEEAPQYRDKLNEQMAVAQAVLTGLGYSGQHLRLIAAADVATLDAALRVPPAQGVARPAPFSAQADKRSTLELAIDHLLANAPATPARPAGDSIVLPAAGSPFGTLVVDTNKCTLCLSCVSACPEAALADNPDRPQLKFIEKNCVQCGLCASTCPEDAITLQPRLWLADDGKARKNARVLAEMQPFACVRCGKGFGTLLAIENMISKLSGHAAFQGAAAERLKMCSDCRVIDLYSNPAEVRITEL
;
A
#
# COMPACT_ATOMS: atom_id res chain seq x y z
N MET A 1 7.49 -45.95 -20.40
CA MET A 1 6.04 -46.04 -20.10
C MET A 1 5.82 -45.70 -18.63
N CYS A 2 5.68 -44.43 -18.26
CA CYS A 2 5.33 -44.01 -16.92
C CYS A 2 3.84 -43.67 -16.89
N ARG A 3 3.10 -44.37 -16.04
CA ARG A 3 1.67 -44.13 -15.81
C ARG A 3 1.48 -42.83 -15.06
N ARG A 4 0.59 -41.93 -15.56
CA ARG A 4 0.13 -40.70 -14.89
C ARG A 4 -0.68 -41.09 -13.63
N PRO A 5 -0.50 -40.43 -12.48
CA PRO A 5 -1.40 -40.60 -11.33
C PRO A 5 -2.69 -39.78 -11.54
N SER A 6 -3.79 -40.37 -11.12
CA SER A 6 -5.15 -39.80 -11.14
C SER A 6 -5.32 -38.56 -10.24
N PRO A 7 -6.22 -37.61 -10.58
CA PRO A 7 -6.47 -36.44 -9.76
C PRO A 7 -7.50 -36.74 -8.68
N GLY A 8 -7.07 -36.82 -7.43
CA GLY A 8 -8.01 -36.96 -6.33
C GLY A 8 -7.39 -37.44 -5.04
N ARG A 9 -6.64 -36.58 -4.38
CA ARG A 9 -6.47 -36.46 -2.92
C ARG A 9 -5.44 -35.37 -2.68
N ARG A 10 -5.91 -34.11 -2.44
CA ARG A 10 -5.05 -33.14 -1.79
C ARG A 10 -4.76 -33.62 -0.39
N CYS A 11 -3.59 -34.20 -0.21
CA CYS A 11 -3.03 -34.48 1.09
C CYS A 11 -2.80 -33.11 1.77
N CYS A 12 -3.72 -32.71 2.67
CA CYS A 12 -3.40 -31.71 3.68
C CYS A 12 -2.26 -32.31 4.52
N ARG A 13 -1.01 -32.02 4.12
CA ARG A 13 0.09 -32.14 5.06
C ARG A 13 -0.23 -31.22 6.22
N LYS A 14 -0.56 -31.81 7.38
CA LYS A 14 -0.48 -31.07 8.64
C LYS A 14 0.98 -30.70 8.78
N THR A 15 1.31 -29.46 8.42
CA THR A 15 2.59 -28.85 8.79
C THR A 15 2.53 -28.64 10.29
N THR A 16 2.94 -29.65 11.04
CA THR A 16 3.28 -29.47 12.44
C THR A 16 4.50 -28.56 12.44
N LEU A 17 4.34 -27.36 13.01
CA LEU A 17 5.48 -26.47 13.25
C LEU A 17 6.50 -27.20 14.13
N PRO A 18 7.81 -26.94 13.95
CA PRO A 18 8.80 -27.43 14.89
C PRO A 18 8.42 -26.92 16.29
N PRO A 19 8.52 -27.75 17.32
CA PRO A 19 8.29 -27.29 18.68
C PRO A 19 9.24 -26.14 19.00
N MET A 20 8.77 -25.17 19.79
CA MET A 20 9.52 -23.97 20.12
C MET A 20 9.66 -23.87 21.63
N LYS A 21 10.88 -23.76 22.11
CA LYS A 21 11.17 -23.54 23.52
C LYS A 21 11.18 -22.06 23.86
N THR A 22 10.35 -21.65 24.82
CA THR A 22 10.22 -20.24 25.24
C THR A 22 10.96 -19.99 26.54
N LEU A 23 11.79 -18.96 26.59
CA LEU A 23 12.46 -18.48 27.79
C LEU A 23 11.79 -17.21 28.29
N LEU A 24 11.12 -17.29 29.44
CA LEU A 24 10.47 -16.17 30.10
C LEU A 24 11.38 -15.51 31.13
N CYS A 25 11.42 -14.18 31.14
CA CYS A 25 12.16 -13.42 32.14
C CYS A 25 11.30 -12.29 32.72
N ASN A 26 11.23 -12.17 34.07
CA ASN A 26 10.53 -11.09 34.74
C ASN A 26 11.36 -9.80 34.93
N CYS A 27 12.54 -9.76 34.30
CA CYS A 27 13.44 -8.60 34.28
C CYS A 27 13.74 -8.05 35.68
N ASN A 28 14.38 -8.84 36.53
CA ASN A 28 14.70 -8.50 37.92
C ASN A 28 13.44 -8.16 38.75
N GLN A 29 12.40 -8.96 38.63
CA GLN A 29 11.09 -8.79 39.30
C GLN A 29 10.39 -7.44 39.01
N THR A 30 10.75 -6.79 37.90
CA THR A 30 10.08 -5.53 37.50
C THR A 30 8.71 -5.75 36.87
N MET A 31 8.42 -7.00 36.48
CA MET A 31 7.15 -7.46 35.91
C MET A 31 6.58 -8.60 36.72
N THR A 32 5.26 -8.66 36.82
CA THR A 32 4.55 -9.83 37.35
C THR A 32 4.25 -10.76 36.19
N LEU A 33 4.75 -11.98 36.22
CA LEU A 33 4.45 -13.05 35.26
C LEU A 33 3.75 -14.18 35.99
N ASP A 34 2.55 -14.54 35.52
CA ASP A 34 1.76 -15.65 36.03
C ASP A 34 2.04 -16.89 35.16
N ALA A 35 3.07 -17.65 35.51
CA ALA A 35 3.44 -18.85 34.77
C ALA A 35 2.35 -19.92 34.74
N PRO A 36 1.62 -20.24 35.83
CA PRO A 36 0.47 -21.14 35.79
C PRO A 36 -0.62 -20.71 34.81
N ALA A 37 -0.96 -19.42 34.78
CA ALA A 37 -1.94 -18.90 33.83
C ALA A 37 -1.43 -18.96 32.37
N LEU A 38 -0.15 -18.64 32.14
CA LEU A 38 0.47 -18.81 30.81
C LEU A 38 0.50 -20.27 30.37
N GLN A 39 0.76 -21.20 31.26
CA GLN A 39 0.75 -22.64 30.97
C GLN A 39 -0.67 -23.18 30.71
N ALA A 40 -1.68 -22.72 31.46
CA ALA A 40 -3.08 -23.14 31.25
C ALA A 40 -3.62 -22.76 29.88
N ILE A 41 -3.08 -21.69 29.27
CA ILE A 41 -3.42 -21.25 27.91
C ILE A 41 -3.06 -22.34 26.88
N SER A 42 -2.03 -23.14 27.14
CA SER A 42 -1.60 -24.20 26.26
C SER A 42 -2.68 -25.26 26.05
N GLN A 43 -3.44 -25.57 27.07
CA GLN A 43 -4.54 -26.56 26.99
C GLN A 43 -5.72 -26.01 26.17
N ALA A 44 -5.94 -24.70 26.17
CA ALA A 44 -6.96 -24.05 25.36
C ALA A 44 -6.50 -23.85 23.90
N LEU A 45 -5.21 -23.65 23.65
CA LEU A 45 -4.60 -23.48 22.33
C LEU A 45 -4.33 -24.80 21.59
N THR A 46 -4.44 -25.95 22.24
CA THR A 46 -4.36 -27.29 21.58
C THR A 46 -5.44 -27.48 20.50
N ARG A 47 -6.47 -26.63 20.49
CA ARG A 47 -7.44 -26.52 19.37
C ARG A 47 -6.90 -25.73 18.17
N THR A 48 -5.82 -24.97 18.35
CA THR A 48 -5.03 -24.33 17.29
C THR A 48 -3.61 -24.92 17.34
N PRO A 49 -3.19 -25.77 16.39
CA PRO A 49 -1.95 -26.54 16.48
C PRO A 49 -0.67 -25.69 16.27
N LEU A 50 -0.69 -24.41 16.62
CA LEU A 50 0.31 -23.41 16.24
C LEU A 50 1.14 -22.88 17.42
N CYS A 51 0.92 -23.29 18.65
CA CYS A 51 1.66 -22.75 19.79
C CYS A 51 2.28 -23.85 20.65
N SER A 52 3.58 -23.73 20.89
CA SER A 52 4.32 -24.55 21.84
C SER A 52 4.20 -23.99 23.25
N THR A 53 4.20 -24.86 24.24
CA THR A 53 4.10 -24.50 25.65
C THR A 53 5.37 -24.80 26.43
N ASP A 54 6.37 -25.35 25.74
CA ASP A 54 7.66 -25.67 26.34
C ASP A 54 8.36 -24.40 26.86
N GLY A 55 8.72 -24.43 28.12
CA GLY A 55 9.39 -23.36 28.83
C GLY A 55 8.47 -22.23 29.37
N LEU A 56 7.13 -22.31 29.21
CA LEU A 56 6.19 -21.34 29.79
C LEU A 56 5.97 -21.53 31.31
N ASP A 57 6.39 -22.65 31.86
CA ASP A 57 6.32 -23.00 33.29
C ASP A 57 7.47 -22.38 34.11
N THR A 58 8.55 -21.98 33.46
CA THR A 58 9.76 -21.51 34.12
C THR A 58 9.95 -20.00 33.90
N VAL A 59 9.93 -19.21 34.97
CA VAL A 59 10.19 -17.78 34.93
C VAL A 59 11.58 -17.46 35.49
N HIS A 60 12.44 -16.96 34.62
CA HIS A 60 13.76 -16.45 34.99
C HIS A 60 13.67 -15.05 35.56
N THR A 61 14.59 -14.69 36.46
CA THR A 61 14.64 -13.35 37.04
C THR A 61 15.65 -12.44 36.35
N LEU A 62 16.83 -12.96 36.00
CA LEU A 62 17.93 -12.24 35.38
C LEU A 62 18.55 -13.09 34.25
N LEU A 63 17.79 -13.49 33.27
CA LEU A 63 18.21 -14.37 32.17
C LEU A 63 19.45 -13.84 31.42
N CYS A 64 19.55 -12.51 31.25
CA CYS A 64 20.70 -11.84 30.59
C CYS A 64 21.94 -11.65 31.49
N ARG A 65 21.92 -12.10 32.75
CA ARG A 65 23.04 -11.92 33.70
C ARG A 65 23.28 -13.21 34.47
N ARG A 66 22.76 -13.31 35.70
CA ARG A 66 23.02 -14.43 36.61
C ARG A 66 22.55 -15.78 36.04
N GLU A 67 21.50 -15.79 35.24
CA GLU A 67 20.90 -16.98 34.69
C GLU A 67 21.26 -17.22 33.21
N ALA A 68 22.29 -16.54 32.67
CA ALA A 68 22.73 -16.68 31.28
C ALA A 68 23.01 -18.16 30.89
N GLY A 69 23.52 -18.95 31.85
CA GLY A 69 23.68 -20.39 31.66
C GLY A 69 22.39 -21.18 31.37
N ALA A 70 21.22 -20.65 31.77
CA ALA A 70 19.93 -21.24 31.38
C ALA A 70 19.67 -21.06 29.89
N PHE A 71 19.96 -19.88 29.34
CA PHE A 71 19.90 -19.63 27.89
C PHE A 71 20.85 -20.56 27.14
N GLN A 72 22.13 -20.68 27.57
CA GLN A 72 23.12 -21.53 26.93
C GLN A 72 22.70 -23.02 26.92
N ARG A 73 22.13 -23.53 28.04
CA ARG A 73 21.59 -24.88 28.10
C ARG A 73 20.40 -25.06 27.14
N ALA A 74 19.52 -24.06 27.04
CA ALA A 74 18.41 -24.09 26.11
C ALA A 74 18.87 -24.10 24.65
N ALA A 75 19.87 -23.26 24.30
CA ALA A 75 20.43 -23.22 22.95
C ALA A 75 21.04 -24.56 22.53
N LYS A 76 21.77 -25.25 23.44
CA LYS A 76 22.28 -26.61 23.21
C LYS A 76 21.15 -27.61 23.04
N SER A 77 20.14 -27.59 23.92
CA SER A 77 19.04 -28.56 23.88
C SER A 77 18.19 -28.40 22.64
N THR A 78 17.88 -27.18 22.19
CA THR A 78 17.13 -26.92 20.97
C THR A 78 17.92 -27.31 19.71
N ALA A 79 19.24 -27.11 19.71
CA ALA A 79 20.10 -27.58 18.61
C ALA A 79 20.04 -29.11 18.46
N ALA A 80 20.03 -29.86 19.57
CA ALA A 80 19.98 -31.31 19.57
C ALA A 80 18.59 -31.83 19.19
N SER A 81 17.50 -31.20 19.65
CA SER A 81 16.12 -31.67 19.42
C SER A 81 15.53 -31.20 18.07
N GLY A 82 16.11 -30.22 17.45
CA GLY A 82 15.54 -29.60 16.25
C GLY A 82 14.53 -28.49 16.53
N ASP A 83 14.33 -28.09 17.79
CA ASP A 83 13.37 -27.09 18.22
C ASP A 83 13.88 -25.66 17.94
N GLU A 84 12.96 -24.71 17.76
CA GLU A 84 13.29 -23.28 17.71
C GLU A 84 13.34 -22.67 19.12
N LEU A 85 14.04 -21.55 19.28
CA LEU A 85 14.17 -20.84 20.54
C LEU A 85 13.49 -19.47 20.47
N LEU A 86 12.62 -19.16 21.44
CA LEU A 86 12.00 -17.85 21.64
C LEU A 86 12.44 -17.26 22.97
N VAL A 87 13.00 -16.06 22.96
CA VAL A 87 13.38 -15.31 24.16
C VAL A 87 12.42 -14.15 24.38
N ALA A 88 11.73 -14.13 25.51
CA ALA A 88 10.79 -13.07 25.87
C ALA A 88 11.54 -11.85 26.44
N CYS A 89 12.46 -11.30 25.64
CA CYS A 89 13.26 -10.10 25.92
C CYS A 89 13.85 -9.58 24.62
N THR A 90 13.65 -8.30 24.33
CA THR A 90 14.26 -7.62 23.16
C THR A 90 15.40 -6.69 23.55
N GLN A 91 15.46 -6.24 24.80
CA GLN A 91 16.49 -5.30 25.29
C GLN A 91 17.92 -5.84 25.14
N GLU A 92 18.12 -7.11 25.44
CA GLU A 92 19.43 -7.76 25.42
C GLU A 92 19.55 -8.78 24.26
N SER A 93 18.81 -8.57 23.18
CA SER A 93 18.80 -9.49 22.03
C SER A 93 20.21 -9.72 21.48
N ARG A 94 21.01 -8.65 21.36
CA ARG A 94 22.41 -8.74 20.91
C ARG A 94 23.24 -9.65 21.81
N LEU A 95 23.14 -9.47 23.14
CA LEU A 95 23.84 -10.32 24.09
C LEU A 95 23.49 -11.80 23.93
N PHE A 96 22.20 -12.12 23.69
CA PHE A 96 21.78 -13.51 23.51
C PHE A 96 22.31 -14.10 22.19
N LEU A 97 22.44 -13.30 21.13
CA LEU A 97 23.08 -13.74 19.89
C LEU A 97 24.58 -14.01 20.11
N GLU A 98 25.29 -13.11 20.79
CA GLU A 98 26.71 -13.29 21.16
C GLU A 98 26.91 -14.51 22.06
N LEU A 99 26.05 -14.72 23.06
CA LEU A 99 26.08 -15.91 23.92
C LEU A 99 25.83 -17.19 23.13
N ASN A 100 24.95 -17.18 22.12
CA ASN A 100 24.72 -18.33 21.27
C ASN A 100 25.96 -18.70 20.47
N GLU A 101 26.63 -17.73 19.88
CA GLU A 101 27.87 -17.92 19.11
C GLU A 101 29.00 -18.47 19.99
N GLN A 102 29.08 -18.04 21.27
CA GLN A 102 30.08 -18.49 22.25
C GLN A 102 29.71 -19.87 22.86
N THR A 103 28.52 -20.40 22.60
CA THR A 103 28.07 -21.62 23.24
C THR A 103 28.37 -22.84 22.35
N GLU A 104 29.40 -23.61 22.77
CA GLU A 104 29.78 -24.86 22.08
C GLU A 104 28.57 -25.84 22.01
N GLY A 105 28.26 -26.32 20.81
CA GLY A 105 27.12 -27.24 20.54
C GLY A 105 25.76 -26.54 20.40
N ALA A 106 25.70 -25.20 20.39
CA ALA A 106 24.53 -24.48 19.92
C ALA A 106 24.50 -24.42 18.37
N ALA A 107 23.31 -24.41 17.78
CA ALA A 107 23.15 -24.18 16.34
C ALA A 107 23.47 -22.72 16.00
N SER A 108 24.05 -22.46 14.82
CA SER A 108 24.26 -21.09 14.36
C SER A 108 22.92 -20.38 14.13
N VAL A 109 22.90 -19.06 14.29
CA VAL A 109 21.69 -18.26 14.06
C VAL A 109 21.22 -18.28 12.60
N THR A 110 22.11 -18.60 11.66
CA THR A 110 21.78 -18.79 10.24
C THR A 110 21.07 -20.10 9.98
N GLU A 111 21.38 -21.15 10.73
CA GLU A 111 20.70 -22.45 10.66
C GLU A 111 19.38 -22.43 11.44
N ARG A 112 19.38 -21.81 12.62
CA ARG A 112 18.21 -21.71 13.51
C ARG A 112 18.11 -20.31 14.12
N PRO A 113 17.29 -19.44 13.53
CA PRO A 113 17.07 -18.09 14.03
C PRO A 113 16.48 -18.11 15.44
N ILE A 114 17.08 -17.34 16.35
CA ILE A 114 16.53 -17.08 17.68
C ILE A 114 15.50 -15.96 17.55
N ARG A 115 14.28 -16.20 18.04
CA ARG A 115 13.22 -15.21 18.01
C ARG A 115 13.17 -14.42 19.32
N PHE A 116 12.78 -13.16 19.23
CA PHE A 116 12.66 -12.28 20.38
C PHE A 116 11.27 -11.65 20.41
N VAL A 117 10.70 -11.50 21.62
CA VAL A 117 9.42 -10.81 21.82
C VAL A 117 9.50 -9.83 22.98
N ASN A 118 9.05 -8.59 22.75
CA ASN A 118 8.97 -7.57 23.78
C ASN A 118 7.71 -7.78 24.62
N ILE A 119 7.90 -8.23 25.87
CA ILE A 119 6.81 -8.36 26.84
C ILE A 119 6.93 -7.33 27.97
N ARG A 120 8.00 -6.56 27.99
CA ARG A 120 8.35 -5.63 29.04
C ARG A 120 7.68 -4.27 28.81
N GLU A 121 8.14 -3.53 27.82
CA GLU A 121 7.64 -2.21 27.47
C GLU A 121 6.21 -2.26 26.95
N THR A 122 5.89 -3.27 26.17
CA THR A 122 4.57 -3.44 25.54
C THR A 122 3.49 -3.98 26.48
N ALA A 123 3.90 -4.59 27.63
CA ALA A 123 2.95 -5.25 28.54
C ALA A 123 3.26 -5.02 30.04
N GLY A 124 4.33 -5.61 30.56
CA GLY A 124 4.57 -5.75 31.99
C GLY A 124 4.89 -4.44 32.73
N TRP A 125 5.41 -3.44 32.04
CA TRP A 125 5.82 -2.16 32.64
C TRP A 125 4.71 -1.11 32.75
N GLY A 126 3.58 -1.27 32.06
CA GLY A 126 2.42 -0.38 32.25
C GLY A 126 1.82 -0.47 33.66
N ASN A 127 1.02 0.52 34.02
CA ASN A 127 0.34 0.54 35.33
C ASN A 127 -0.57 -0.68 35.55
N GLN A 128 -1.12 -1.24 34.48
CA GLN A 128 -1.91 -2.47 34.49
C GLN A 128 -1.05 -3.74 34.27
N GLY A 129 0.25 -3.69 34.50
CA GLY A 129 1.17 -4.82 34.25
C GLY A 129 0.78 -6.12 34.98
N ARG A 130 0.14 -6.06 36.17
CA ARG A 130 -0.38 -7.23 36.88
C ARG A 130 -1.53 -7.92 36.15
N GLN A 131 -2.26 -7.21 35.29
CA GLN A 131 -3.38 -7.70 34.49
C GLN A 131 -2.95 -8.05 33.05
N ALA A 132 -1.64 -7.94 32.75
CA ALA A 132 -1.12 -8.06 31.37
C ALA A 132 -0.86 -9.50 30.93
N THR A 133 -1.11 -10.53 31.80
CA THR A 133 -0.91 -11.95 31.43
C THR A 133 -1.60 -12.32 30.11
N PRO A 134 -2.87 -11.96 29.82
CA PRO A 134 -3.50 -12.26 28.55
C PRO A 134 -2.79 -11.60 27.36
N LYS A 135 -2.33 -10.36 27.52
CA LYS A 135 -1.55 -9.66 26.49
C LYS A 135 -0.20 -10.35 26.23
N ILE A 136 0.52 -10.71 27.29
CA ILE A 136 1.79 -11.42 27.18
C ILE A 136 1.61 -12.74 26.45
N ALA A 137 0.54 -13.49 26.75
CA ALA A 137 0.18 -14.69 26.02
C ALA A 137 -0.05 -14.46 24.54
N ALA A 138 -0.78 -13.40 24.18
CA ALA A 138 -1.03 -13.03 22.80
C ALA A 138 0.26 -12.68 22.04
N LEU A 139 1.18 -11.94 22.68
CA LEU A 139 2.45 -11.57 22.10
C LEU A 139 3.36 -12.78 21.89
N ILE A 140 3.43 -13.68 22.85
CA ILE A 140 4.21 -14.93 22.74
C ILE A 140 3.63 -15.80 21.62
N ALA A 141 2.30 -16.01 21.58
CA ALA A 141 1.65 -16.81 20.55
C ALA A 141 1.90 -16.23 19.14
N ALA A 142 1.87 -14.93 18.98
CA ALA A 142 2.20 -14.27 17.70
C ALA A 142 3.67 -14.45 17.31
N ALA A 143 4.60 -14.42 18.28
CA ALA A 143 6.03 -14.60 18.04
C ALA A 143 6.39 -16.07 17.68
N GLN A 144 5.57 -17.02 18.07
CA GLN A 144 5.72 -18.44 17.72
C GLN A 144 5.22 -18.79 16.30
N LEU A 145 4.48 -17.88 15.64
CA LEU A 145 4.03 -18.13 14.27
C LEU A 145 5.22 -18.30 13.31
N PRO A 146 5.06 -19.13 12.26
CA PRO A 146 6.10 -19.28 11.24
C PRO A 146 6.44 -17.92 10.62
N ALA A 147 7.68 -17.74 10.22
CA ALA A 147 8.05 -16.57 9.44
C ALA A 147 7.24 -16.55 8.13
N PRO A 148 6.75 -15.40 7.69
CA PRO A 148 6.11 -15.28 6.39
C PRO A 148 7.03 -15.78 5.27
N ALA A 149 6.44 -16.34 4.22
CA ALA A 149 7.22 -16.76 3.05
C ALA A 149 7.99 -15.57 2.48
N PRO A 150 9.27 -15.77 2.06
CA PRO A 150 10.05 -14.72 1.45
C PRO A 150 9.36 -14.20 0.19
N VAL A 151 9.45 -12.90 -0.02
CA VAL A 151 8.94 -12.23 -1.23
C VAL A 151 10.08 -12.00 -2.21
N ALA A 152 9.75 -11.84 -3.50
CA ALA A 152 10.72 -11.43 -4.49
C ALA A 152 11.36 -10.10 -4.11
N THR A 153 12.62 -9.91 -4.44
CA THR A 153 13.38 -8.69 -4.20
C THR A 153 13.44 -7.80 -5.44
N VAL A 154 13.75 -6.55 -5.22
CA VAL A 154 14.06 -5.54 -6.23
C VAL A 154 15.47 -5.08 -5.97
N SER A 155 16.34 -5.24 -6.96
CA SER A 155 17.78 -4.93 -6.84
C SER A 155 18.07 -3.53 -7.35
N TYR A 156 18.99 -2.86 -6.68
CA TYR A 156 19.58 -1.58 -7.08
C TYR A 156 21.08 -1.77 -7.20
N LYS A 157 21.68 -1.09 -8.15
CA LYS A 157 23.13 -1.03 -8.29
C LYS A 157 23.55 0.44 -8.36
N SER A 158 24.43 0.85 -7.48
CA SER A 158 25.04 2.19 -7.45
C SER A 158 26.55 2.06 -7.58
N GLU A 159 27.12 2.66 -8.61
CA GLU A 159 28.57 2.74 -8.81
C GLU A 159 29.15 3.98 -8.11
N GLY A 160 28.31 4.81 -7.51
CA GLY A 160 28.71 5.98 -6.76
C GLY A 160 28.78 7.27 -7.58
N ARG A 161 28.21 7.32 -8.79
CA ARG A 161 28.12 8.56 -9.57
C ARG A 161 27.10 9.50 -8.92
N CYS A 162 27.59 10.57 -8.29
CA CYS A 162 26.77 11.48 -7.47
C CYS A 162 26.68 12.86 -8.10
N LEU A 163 25.46 13.36 -8.31
CA LEU A 163 25.21 14.73 -8.74
C LEU A 163 24.89 15.60 -7.50
N VAL A 164 25.69 16.63 -7.28
CA VAL A 164 25.45 17.67 -6.27
C VAL A 164 24.86 18.90 -6.96
N ILE A 165 23.64 19.30 -6.57
CA ILE A 165 22.93 20.42 -7.19
C ILE A 165 22.75 21.54 -6.17
N GLY A 166 23.12 22.76 -6.48
CA GLY A 166 22.86 23.90 -5.60
C GLY A 166 23.70 25.13 -5.84
N PRO A 167 23.65 26.11 -4.92
CA PRO A 167 24.52 27.28 -4.99
C PRO A 167 25.99 26.89 -4.99
N GLY A 168 26.79 27.54 -5.85
CA GLY A 168 28.20 27.16 -6.08
C GLY A 168 29.02 26.87 -4.83
N PRO A 169 29.12 27.78 -3.86
CA PRO A 169 29.93 27.53 -2.66
C PRO A 169 29.47 26.37 -1.79
N ALA A 170 28.16 26.20 -1.66
CA ALA A 170 27.58 25.07 -0.89
C ALA A 170 27.79 23.74 -1.62
N ALA A 171 27.62 23.71 -2.94
CA ALA A 171 27.84 22.53 -3.76
C ALA A 171 29.32 22.10 -3.75
N GLU A 172 30.26 23.07 -3.78
CA GLU A 172 31.70 22.81 -3.65
C GLU A 172 32.05 22.17 -2.31
N GLN A 173 31.54 22.74 -1.21
CA GLN A 173 31.76 22.19 0.13
C GLN A 173 31.24 20.76 0.24
N ALA A 174 30.04 20.50 -0.27
CA ALA A 174 29.45 19.18 -0.26
C ALA A 174 30.23 18.18 -1.12
N ALA A 175 30.64 18.59 -2.32
CA ALA A 175 31.44 17.78 -3.23
C ALA A 175 32.78 17.37 -2.61
N ALA A 176 33.49 18.30 -1.96
CA ALA A 176 34.75 18.01 -1.28
C ALA A 176 34.62 16.98 -0.14
N LEU A 177 33.42 16.86 0.48
CA LEU A 177 33.14 15.84 1.53
C LEU A 177 32.76 14.47 0.94
N LEU A 178 32.49 14.39 -0.35
CA LEU A 178 32.02 13.15 -1.02
C LEU A 178 33.08 12.54 -1.95
N GLU A 179 33.98 13.34 -2.52
CA GLU A 179 34.89 12.95 -3.61
C GLU A 179 35.92 11.87 -3.24
N ASP A 180 36.14 11.59 -1.97
CA ASP A 180 37.00 10.49 -1.52
C ASP A 180 36.34 9.11 -1.63
N LYS A 181 35.02 9.07 -1.83
CA LYS A 181 34.19 7.84 -1.88
C LYS A 181 33.34 7.73 -3.13
N LEU A 182 32.93 8.85 -3.71
CA LEU A 182 31.98 8.91 -4.80
C LEU A 182 32.58 9.66 -5.99
N ASP A 183 32.12 9.31 -7.20
CA ASP A 183 32.42 10.06 -8.42
C ASP A 183 31.43 11.25 -8.50
N VAL A 184 31.92 12.42 -8.11
CA VAL A 184 31.07 13.60 -7.90
C VAL A 184 31.08 14.52 -9.10
N SER A 185 29.89 14.84 -9.59
CA SER A 185 29.61 15.96 -10.53
C SER A 185 28.83 17.06 -9.81
N VAL A 186 29.10 18.32 -10.16
CA VAL A 186 28.42 19.47 -9.57
C VAL A 186 27.59 20.20 -10.62
N LEU A 187 26.32 20.46 -10.34
CA LEU A 187 25.45 21.35 -11.09
C LEU A 187 25.17 22.62 -10.27
N ALA A 188 25.87 23.70 -10.57
CA ALA A 188 25.66 24.97 -9.92
C ALA A 188 24.41 25.68 -10.43
N SER A 189 23.51 26.01 -9.53
CA SER A 189 22.29 26.77 -9.82
C SER A 189 22.45 28.29 -9.61
N GLY A 190 23.69 28.78 -9.57
CA GLY A 190 24.07 30.17 -9.36
C GLY A 190 25.27 30.32 -8.42
N GLY A 191 25.87 31.51 -8.41
CA GLY A 191 27.09 31.78 -7.64
C GLY A 191 28.36 31.44 -8.43
N SER A 192 29.52 31.93 -7.92
CA SER A 192 30.82 31.68 -8.54
C SER A 192 31.34 30.29 -8.12
N LEU A 193 31.68 29.50 -9.10
CA LEU A 193 32.35 28.21 -8.92
C LEU A 193 33.80 28.32 -9.35
N GLN A 194 34.72 27.87 -8.52
CA GLN A 194 36.09 27.59 -8.99
C GLN A 194 36.07 26.30 -9.80
N GLN A 195 36.56 26.37 -11.03
CA GLN A 195 36.74 25.16 -11.83
C GLN A 195 37.73 24.22 -11.15
N ASN A 196 37.28 23.06 -10.78
CA ASN A 196 38.12 22.00 -10.28
C ASN A 196 38.41 21.00 -11.42
N HIS A 197 39.69 20.67 -11.61
CA HIS A 197 40.08 19.71 -12.65
C HIS A 197 39.83 18.24 -12.26
N SER A 198 39.48 18.00 -10.99
CA SER A 198 39.27 16.64 -10.45
C SER A 198 37.83 16.14 -10.63
N ARG A 199 36.85 17.02 -10.96
CA ARG A 199 35.45 16.66 -11.09
C ARG A 199 34.73 17.45 -12.19
N ALA A 200 33.69 16.86 -12.73
CA ALA A 200 32.82 17.53 -13.69
C ALA A 200 32.00 18.63 -13.01
N THR A 201 32.02 19.82 -13.59
CA THR A 201 31.31 20.98 -13.06
C THR A 201 30.46 21.60 -14.16
N TYR A 202 29.16 21.64 -13.92
CA TYR A 202 28.17 22.20 -14.82
C TYR A 202 27.54 23.46 -14.21
N ASN A 203 27.19 24.40 -15.06
CA ASN A 203 26.39 25.58 -14.67
C ASN A 203 25.07 25.54 -15.42
N GLY A 204 23.97 25.72 -14.70
CA GLY A 204 22.68 25.72 -15.36
C GLY A 204 21.50 25.59 -14.38
N ARG A 205 20.32 25.54 -14.94
CA ARG A 205 19.08 25.37 -14.23
C ARG A 205 18.57 23.96 -14.44
N LEU A 206 18.39 23.20 -13.37
CA LEU A 206 17.74 21.88 -13.44
C LEU A 206 16.34 22.04 -14.03
N VAL A 207 16.04 21.30 -15.08
CA VAL A 207 14.74 21.27 -15.78
C VAL A 207 13.91 20.09 -15.26
N SER A 208 14.51 18.91 -15.25
CA SER A 208 13.85 17.70 -14.73
C SER A 208 14.84 16.79 -14.02
N LEU A 209 14.32 16.06 -13.03
CA LEU A 209 15.01 14.97 -12.36
C LEU A 209 14.02 13.84 -12.18
N THR A 210 14.37 12.67 -12.69
CA THR A 210 13.54 11.46 -12.60
C THR A 210 14.41 10.26 -12.25
N GLY A 211 13.80 9.15 -11.78
CA GLY A 211 14.52 7.92 -11.50
C GLY A 211 14.60 7.57 -10.02
N TRP A 212 15.59 6.75 -9.68
CA TRP A 212 15.81 6.15 -8.36
C TRP A 212 17.28 5.81 -8.18
N LEU A 213 17.66 5.31 -7.01
CA LEU A 213 19.01 4.87 -6.66
C LEU A 213 19.63 4.01 -7.77
N GLY A 214 20.76 4.45 -8.30
CA GLY A 214 21.49 3.81 -9.40
C GLY A 214 20.93 4.12 -10.81
N SER A 215 19.88 4.97 -10.92
CA SER A 215 19.25 5.25 -12.22
C SER A 215 18.48 6.59 -12.21
N PHE A 216 19.11 7.65 -11.72
CA PHE A 216 18.57 9.01 -11.88
C PHE A 216 18.93 9.54 -13.27
N SER A 217 18.00 10.23 -13.91
CA SER A 217 18.21 11.02 -15.11
C SER A 217 17.96 12.48 -14.79
N ALA A 218 18.99 13.30 -14.94
CA ALA A 218 18.93 14.74 -14.71
C ALA A 218 19.01 15.46 -16.06
N GLU A 219 18.08 16.38 -16.27
CA GLU A 219 18.11 17.30 -17.42
C GLU A 219 18.26 18.72 -16.91
N TRP A 220 19.21 19.45 -17.46
CA TRP A 220 19.42 20.84 -17.11
C TRP A 220 19.67 21.70 -18.36
N GLU A 221 19.36 22.96 -18.23
CA GLU A 221 19.49 23.96 -19.26
C GLU A 221 20.66 24.89 -18.92
N SER A 222 21.66 24.94 -19.80
CA SER A 222 22.76 25.89 -19.73
C SER A 222 22.54 27.02 -20.74
N GLY A 223 22.36 28.22 -20.22
CA GLY A 223 22.07 29.43 -21.06
C GLY A 223 23.00 30.57 -20.77
N ASN A 224 24.20 30.32 -20.24
CA ASN A 224 25.14 31.39 -19.98
C ASN A 224 25.78 31.91 -21.29
N PRO A 225 25.98 33.24 -21.45
CA PRO A 225 26.59 33.83 -22.62
C PRO A 225 27.99 33.35 -22.92
N ILE A 226 28.74 32.82 -21.95
CA ILE A 226 30.13 32.36 -22.13
C ILE A 226 30.14 30.86 -22.42
N ASP A 227 30.71 30.48 -23.57
CA ASP A 227 31.00 29.12 -23.94
C ASP A 227 32.29 28.67 -23.28
N LEU A 228 32.21 27.67 -22.38
CA LEU A 228 33.37 27.17 -21.67
C LEU A 228 34.32 26.34 -22.55
N ASP A 229 33.83 25.77 -23.66
CA ASP A 229 34.62 25.02 -24.60
C ASP A 229 35.48 25.94 -25.50
N LEU A 230 34.96 27.12 -25.84
CA LEU A 230 35.68 28.13 -26.58
C LEU A 230 36.48 29.06 -25.68
N CYS A 231 36.17 29.14 -24.37
CA CYS A 231 36.79 30.04 -23.42
C CYS A 231 38.24 29.62 -23.12
N THR A 232 39.19 30.48 -23.41
CA THR A 232 40.63 30.27 -23.11
C THR A 232 41.01 30.63 -21.68
N ARG A 233 40.07 31.10 -20.86
CA ARG A 233 40.22 31.48 -19.44
C ARG A 233 41.32 32.55 -19.22
N CYS A 234 41.47 33.49 -20.16
CA CYS A 234 42.45 34.55 -20.12
C CYS A 234 42.13 35.69 -19.15
N ASN A 235 40.97 35.67 -18.47
CA ASN A 235 40.50 36.66 -17.53
C ASN A 235 40.23 38.09 -18.09
N ALA A 236 40.39 38.32 -19.37
CA ALA A 236 40.17 39.63 -19.97
C ALA A 236 38.73 40.15 -19.77
N CYS A 237 37.74 39.25 -19.88
CA CYS A 237 36.32 39.58 -19.67
C CYS A 237 35.99 39.99 -18.21
N LEU A 238 36.67 39.34 -17.23
CA LEU A 238 36.51 39.69 -15.82
C LEU A 238 37.00 41.11 -15.54
N GLN A 239 38.16 41.46 -16.10
CA GLN A 239 38.78 42.77 -15.94
C GLN A 239 38.02 43.87 -16.70
N ALA A 240 37.38 43.51 -17.81
CA ALA A 240 36.65 44.45 -18.64
C ALA A 240 35.21 44.72 -18.16
N CYS A 241 34.67 43.91 -17.23
CA CYS A 241 33.30 44.08 -16.74
C CYS A 241 33.25 45.12 -15.63
N PRO A 242 32.60 46.30 -15.83
CA PRO A 242 32.56 47.36 -14.82
C PRO A 242 31.76 46.97 -13.58
N GLU A 243 30.75 46.12 -13.71
CA GLU A 243 29.91 45.65 -12.61
C GLU A 243 30.49 44.45 -11.88
N GLY A 244 31.61 43.90 -12.35
CA GLY A 244 32.13 42.64 -11.84
C GLY A 244 31.14 41.46 -12.00
N ALA A 245 30.26 41.55 -13.01
CA ALA A 245 29.21 40.55 -13.23
C ALA A 245 29.72 39.22 -13.80
N ILE A 246 31.02 39.08 -14.08
CA ILE A 246 31.63 37.82 -14.54
C ILE A 246 32.54 37.33 -13.44
N GLY A 247 32.28 36.12 -12.94
CA GLY A 247 33.06 35.47 -11.89
C GLY A 247 34.23 34.65 -12.42
N THR A 248 35.03 34.07 -11.52
CA THR A 248 36.14 33.18 -11.84
C THR A 248 35.66 31.81 -12.36
N ASP A 249 34.38 31.57 -12.35
CA ASP A 249 33.67 30.46 -12.99
C ASP A 249 33.40 30.73 -14.47
N TYR A 250 33.78 31.89 -14.97
CA TYR A 250 33.51 32.32 -16.34
C TYR A 250 32.01 32.28 -16.69
N GLN A 251 31.18 32.65 -15.74
CA GLN A 251 29.75 32.80 -15.95
C GLN A 251 29.33 34.24 -15.75
N VAL A 252 28.37 34.66 -16.55
CA VAL A 252 27.79 36.01 -16.42
C VAL A 252 26.62 35.99 -15.44
N ASN A 253 26.73 36.75 -14.36
CA ASN A 253 25.58 36.99 -13.51
C ASN A 253 24.64 37.98 -14.24
N LEU A 254 23.59 37.45 -14.87
CA LEU A 254 22.64 38.23 -15.66
C LEU A 254 21.83 39.26 -14.85
N GLN A 255 21.76 39.10 -13.53
CA GLN A 255 21.10 40.07 -12.64
C GLN A 255 21.99 41.28 -12.35
N ALA A 256 23.30 41.08 -12.26
CA ALA A 256 24.26 42.14 -12.06
C ALA A 256 24.70 42.81 -13.38
N CYS A 257 24.51 42.11 -14.51
CA CYS A 257 24.95 42.60 -15.82
C CYS A 257 24.07 43.71 -16.36
N THR A 258 24.64 44.90 -16.62
CA THR A 258 23.95 46.05 -17.21
C THR A 258 24.11 46.13 -18.74
N ASN A 259 24.66 45.10 -19.35
CA ASN A 259 24.68 44.89 -20.80
C ASN A 259 25.63 45.81 -21.61
N HIS A 260 26.74 46.25 -21.03
CA HIS A 260 27.75 47.08 -21.70
C HIS A 260 28.44 46.44 -22.89
N ARG A 261 28.54 45.11 -22.89
CA ARG A 261 29.20 44.30 -23.93
C ARG A 261 30.72 44.49 -24.05
N ASP A 262 31.37 45.10 -23.05
CA ASP A 262 32.83 45.25 -23.06
C ASP A 262 33.54 43.87 -22.99
N CYS A 263 32.93 42.94 -22.28
CA CYS A 263 33.40 41.53 -22.24
C CYS A 263 33.40 40.86 -23.62
N VAL A 264 32.44 41.15 -24.47
CA VAL A 264 32.39 40.61 -25.86
C VAL A 264 33.55 41.18 -26.68
N ARG A 265 33.82 42.51 -26.57
CA ARG A 265 34.91 43.17 -27.32
C ARG A 265 36.29 42.60 -26.98
N VAL A 266 36.56 42.35 -25.68
CA VAL A 266 37.86 41.77 -25.29
C VAL A 266 37.98 40.29 -25.54
N CYS A 267 36.88 39.58 -25.83
CA CYS A 267 36.81 38.15 -26.14
C CYS A 267 36.72 37.87 -27.67
N ASP A 268 36.84 38.94 -28.52
CA ASP A 268 36.59 38.86 -29.95
C ASP A 268 37.44 37.77 -30.66
N ALA A 269 38.72 37.61 -30.28
CA ALA A 269 39.62 36.62 -30.84
C ALA A 269 39.22 35.17 -30.49
N ALA A 270 38.65 34.93 -29.34
CA ALA A 270 38.18 33.59 -28.90
C ALA A 270 36.72 33.35 -29.32
N GLY A 271 35.92 34.41 -29.47
CA GLY A 271 34.50 34.31 -29.81
C GLY A 271 33.64 33.56 -28.79
N ALA A 272 34.13 33.47 -27.57
CA ALA A 272 33.49 32.63 -26.54
C ALA A 272 32.23 33.27 -25.89
N ILE A 273 32.00 34.60 -26.09
CA ILE A 273 30.90 35.31 -25.44
C ILE A 273 29.83 35.71 -26.45
N ASP A 274 28.67 35.04 -26.38
CA ASP A 274 27.50 35.37 -27.19
C ASP A 274 26.25 35.44 -26.30
N PHE A 275 25.65 36.63 -26.16
CA PHE A 275 24.43 36.84 -25.38
C PHE A 275 23.15 36.44 -26.13
N ASN A 276 23.25 36.07 -27.40
CA ASN A 276 22.13 35.55 -28.18
C ASN A 276 22.14 34.03 -28.25
N ARG A 277 23.07 33.39 -27.55
CA ARG A 277 23.19 31.92 -27.48
C ARG A 277 21.89 31.37 -27.00
N GLN A 278 21.35 30.37 -27.74
CA GLN A 278 20.20 29.60 -27.31
C GLN A 278 20.60 28.67 -26.17
N PRO A 279 19.76 28.53 -25.13
CA PRO A 279 20.01 27.57 -24.08
C PRO A 279 20.16 26.13 -24.65
N LEU A 280 21.16 25.42 -24.16
CA LEU A 280 21.36 24.00 -24.47
C LEU A 280 20.81 23.15 -23.35
N VAL A 281 20.02 22.14 -23.72
CA VAL A 281 19.53 21.13 -22.79
C VAL A 281 20.51 19.97 -22.77
N HIS A 282 21.02 19.68 -21.58
CA HIS A 282 21.89 18.54 -21.30
C HIS A 282 21.11 17.48 -20.56
N SER A 283 21.44 16.22 -20.79
CA SER A 283 20.85 15.08 -20.08
C SER A 283 21.95 14.08 -19.71
N GLU A 284 22.01 13.70 -18.45
CA GLU A 284 22.98 12.75 -17.94
C GLU A 284 22.40 11.87 -16.83
N ASN A 285 22.97 10.66 -16.66
CA ASN A 285 22.51 9.71 -15.66
C ASN A 285 23.47 9.65 -14.47
N PHE A 286 22.88 9.55 -13.27
CA PHE A 286 23.58 9.48 -11.98
C PHE A 286 22.98 8.37 -11.12
N ASP A 287 23.77 7.90 -10.16
CA ASP A 287 23.31 6.90 -9.20
C ASP A 287 22.69 7.56 -7.97
N LEU A 288 23.22 8.71 -7.59
CA LEU A 288 22.92 9.44 -6.37
C LEU A 288 22.74 10.92 -6.66
N VAL A 289 21.88 11.60 -5.89
CA VAL A 289 21.68 13.04 -6.01
C VAL A 289 21.62 13.71 -4.63
N LEU A 290 22.44 14.75 -4.45
CA LEU A 290 22.38 15.67 -3.32
C LEU A 290 21.85 17.03 -3.80
N ASP A 291 20.66 17.40 -3.36
CA ASP A 291 20.01 18.65 -3.74
C ASP A 291 20.07 19.66 -2.61
N LEU A 292 20.82 20.74 -2.83
CA LEU A 292 21.06 21.83 -1.86
C LEU A 292 20.27 23.09 -2.21
N ARG A 293 19.35 23.02 -3.16
CA ARG A 293 18.50 24.15 -3.54
C ARG A 293 17.43 24.39 -2.49
N ASP A 294 16.86 25.59 -2.46
CA ASP A 294 15.75 25.92 -1.55
C ASP A 294 14.49 25.09 -1.83
N GLN A 295 14.24 24.78 -3.10
CA GLN A 295 13.12 23.95 -3.51
C GLN A 295 13.61 22.57 -3.96
N PRO A 296 13.13 21.47 -3.35
CA PRO A 296 13.53 20.14 -3.74
C PRO A 296 13.02 19.76 -5.14
N ALA A 297 13.78 18.93 -5.84
CA ALA A 297 13.35 18.39 -7.14
C ALA A 297 12.16 17.45 -6.98
N PHE A 298 12.08 16.72 -5.88
CA PHE A 298 10.98 15.83 -5.55
C PHE A 298 10.20 16.37 -4.36
N THR A 299 8.91 16.65 -4.57
CA THR A 299 8.00 17.22 -3.55
C THR A 299 7.16 16.17 -2.83
N MET A 300 7.32 14.91 -3.19
CA MET A 300 6.58 13.80 -2.56
C MET A 300 7.03 13.58 -1.12
N HIS A 301 6.14 13.04 -0.28
CA HIS A 301 6.40 12.80 1.15
C HIS A 301 7.63 11.92 1.42
N GLN A 302 7.83 10.90 0.58
CA GLN A 302 9.04 10.06 0.60
C GLN A 302 9.65 10.10 -0.79
N PRO A 303 10.72 10.86 -1.00
CA PRO A 303 11.41 10.94 -2.28
C PRO A 303 12.08 9.60 -2.63
N PRO A 304 12.47 9.41 -3.91
CA PRO A 304 13.18 8.22 -4.33
C PRO A 304 14.45 7.97 -3.51
N GLN A 305 14.73 6.71 -3.24
CA GLN A 305 15.95 6.32 -2.56
C GLN A 305 17.17 6.75 -3.40
N GLY A 306 18.22 7.26 -2.73
CA GLY A 306 19.41 7.81 -3.39
C GLY A 306 19.32 9.32 -3.69
N TYR A 307 18.15 9.95 -3.54
CA TYR A 307 17.99 11.40 -3.58
C TYR A 307 17.87 11.95 -2.16
N LEU A 308 18.70 12.93 -1.82
CA LEU A 308 18.63 13.65 -0.56
C LEU A 308 18.55 15.16 -0.81
N HIS A 309 17.51 15.79 -0.28
CA HIS A 309 17.43 17.24 -0.17
C HIS A 309 17.98 17.66 1.18
N SER A 310 18.90 18.62 1.21
CA SER A 310 19.62 18.98 2.42
C SER A 310 19.76 20.49 2.57
N ASN A 311 19.56 20.94 3.79
CA ASN A 311 19.91 22.29 4.21
C ASN A 311 21.27 22.29 4.94
N PRO A 312 21.89 23.47 5.23
CA PRO A 312 23.20 23.53 5.89
C PRO A 312 23.29 22.79 7.23
N ALA A 313 22.19 22.74 7.99
CA ALA A 313 22.17 22.05 9.30
C ALA A 313 22.18 20.52 9.16
N GLN A 314 21.67 19.98 8.05
CA GLN A 314 21.56 18.56 7.78
C GLN A 314 22.63 18.02 6.83
N LEU A 315 23.47 18.91 6.26
CA LEU A 315 24.45 18.58 5.23
C LEU A 315 25.33 17.39 5.62
N MET A 316 25.91 17.41 6.82
CA MET A 316 26.79 16.33 7.26
C MET A 316 26.07 14.98 7.35
N GLN A 317 24.82 14.98 7.84
CA GLN A 317 24.00 13.76 7.91
C GLN A 317 23.69 13.23 6.51
N SER A 318 23.35 14.11 5.57
CA SER A 318 23.07 13.75 4.17
C SER A 318 24.32 13.21 3.46
N VAL A 319 25.47 13.84 3.67
CA VAL A 319 26.77 13.37 3.15
C VAL A 319 27.08 11.96 3.66
N LEU A 320 26.98 11.73 4.96
CA LEU A 320 27.24 10.40 5.54
C LEU A 320 26.27 9.34 4.99
N ALA A 321 24.99 9.69 4.84
CA ALA A 321 23.99 8.77 4.30
C ALA A 321 24.27 8.41 2.83
N LEU A 322 24.67 9.37 1.99
CA LEU A 322 25.01 9.11 0.57
C LEU A 322 26.26 8.23 0.41
N ARG A 323 27.26 8.42 1.25
CA ARG A 323 28.51 7.64 1.22
C ARG A 323 28.28 6.14 1.44
N GLU A 324 27.20 5.75 2.12
CA GLU A 324 26.84 4.35 2.38
C GLU A 324 26.00 3.73 1.23
N LEU A 325 25.62 4.54 0.21
CA LEU A 325 24.75 4.08 -0.88
C LEU A 325 25.52 3.70 -2.16
N CYS A 326 26.74 3.19 -2.03
CA CYS A 326 27.55 2.62 -3.12
C CYS A 326 27.56 1.08 -2.97
N GLY A 327 27.23 0.37 -4.04
CA GLY A 327 27.19 -1.09 -4.07
C GLY A 327 25.87 -1.66 -4.60
N GLU A 328 25.58 -2.89 -4.23
CA GLU A 328 24.35 -3.58 -4.59
C GLU A 328 23.39 -3.64 -3.37
N PHE A 329 22.14 -3.28 -3.60
CA PHE A 329 21.12 -3.22 -2.56
C PHE A 329 19.88 -3.97 -3.03
N GLU A 330 19.17 -4.55 -2.08
CA GLU A 330 17.91 -5.23 -2.34
C GLU A 330 16.82 -4.74 -1.39
N LYS A 331 15.62 -4.64 -1.91
CA LYS A 331 14.43 -4.43 -1.07
C LYS A 331 13.32 -5.40 -1.44
N PRO A 332 12.40 -5.71 -0.51
CA PRO A 332 11.24 -6.53 -0.82
C PRO A 332 10.36 -5.91 -1.90
N LYS A 333 9.82 -6.73 -2.80
CA LYS A 333 8.71 -6.33 -3.67
C LYS A 333 7.41 -6.36 -2.86
N PHE A 334 6.98 -5.22 -2.38
CA PHE A 334 5.92 -5.07 -1.38
C PHE A 334 4.51 -5.38 -1.87
N PHE A 335 4.28 -5.51 -3.16
CA PHE A 335 2.96 -5.64 -3.76
C PHE A 335 2.85 -6.82 -4.72
N ARG A 336 1.61 -7.30 -4.90
CA ARG A 336 1.20 -8.17 -5.99
C ARG A 336 0.05 -7.51 -6.74
N TYR A 337 0.05 -7.62 -8.07
CA TYR A 337 -0.96 -7.03 -8.93
C TYR A 337 -1.61 -8.07 -9.84
N GLN A 338 -2.95 -8.06 -9.88
CA GLN A 338 -3.76 -8.95 -10.70
C GLN A 338 -4.58 -8.11 -11.72
N PRO A 339 -4.10 -7.94 -12.97
CA PRO A 339 -4.77 -7.09 -13.97
C PRO A 339 -6.20 -7.52 -14.28
N LYS A 340 -6.53 -8.83 -14.16
CA LYS A 340 -7.82 -9.39 -14.55
C LYS A 340 -9.02 -8.82 -13.78
N ILE A 341 -8.82 -8.46 -12.51
CA ILE A 341 -9.84 -7.90 -11.64
C ILE A 341 -9.64 -6.40 -11.39
N CYS A 342 -8.72 -5.76 -12.12
CA CYS A 342 -8.48 -4.33 -12.01
C CYS A 342 -9.58 -3.54 -12.73
N ALA A 343 -10.14 -2.55 -12.04
CA ALA A 343 -11.19 -1.67 -12.54
C ALA A 343 -10.66 -0.35 -13.13
N HIS A 344 -9.33 -0.23 -13.37
CA HIS A 344 -8.75 1.03 -13.82
C HIS A 344 -9.10 1.32 -15.27
N SER A 345 -8.70 0.49 -16.19
CA SER A 345 -8.82 0.81 -17.60
C SER A 345 -9.32 -0.40 -18.39
N ARG A 346 -10.64 -0.49 -18.54
CA ARG A 346 -11.31 -1.45 -19.42
C ARG A 346 -12.14 -0.69 -20.43
N ASN A 347 -12.32 -1.24 -21.63
CA ASN A 347 -13.07 -0.61 -22.72
C ASN A 347 -12.61 0.85 -22.99
N GLU A 348 -11.28 1.09 -22.84
CA GLU A 348 -10.66 2.41 -23.05
C GLU A 348 -11.18 3.53 -22.11
N GLN A 349 -12.00 3.19 -21.12
CA GLN A 349 -12.51 4.12 -20.11
C GLN A 349 -11.72 4.03 -18.82
N ILE A 350 -11.46 5.17 -18.20
CA ILE A 350 -10.87 5.24 -16.88
C ILE A 350 -11.97 5.03 -15.85
N GLY A 351 -11.84 3.95 -15.06
CA GLY A 351 -12.70 3.69 -13.91
C GLY A 351 -12.03 4.10 -12.61
N CYS A 352 -11.56 3.12 -11.81
CA CYS A 352 -10.97 3.35 -10.51
C CYS A 352 -9.52 3.88 -10.60
N THR A 353 -9.21 5.00 -9.95
CA THR A 353 -7.86 5.58 -9.84
C THR A 353 -7.28 5.50 -8.41
N ALA A 354 -7.99 4.90 -7.47
CA ALA A 354 -7.69 4.97 -6.03
C ALA A 354 -6.23 4.62 -5.65
N CYS A 355 -5.62 3.62 -6.30
CA CYS A 355 -4.23 3.25 -6.03
C CYS A 355 -3.21 4.24 -6.61
N ILE A 356 -3.56 4.94 -7.70
CA ILE A 356 -2.73 5.99 -8.29
C ILE A 356 -2.77 7.21 -7.37
N ASP A 357 -3.97 7.64 -6.99
CA ASP A 357 -4.21 8.86 -6.20
C ASP A 357 -3.60 8.78 -4.79
N VAL A 358 -3.60 7.59 -4.18
CA VAL A 358 -3.02 7.38 -2.84
C VAL A 358 -1.51 7.25 -2.84
N CYS A 359 -0.86 7.00 -4.01
CA CYS A 359 0.57 6.71 -4.05
C CYS A 359 1.42 7.96 -3.84
N SER A 360 1.92 8.18 -2.61
CA SER A 360 2.78 9.33 -2.30
C SER A 360 4.14 9.30 -3.01
N ALA A 361 4.63 8.11 -3.39
CA ALA A 361 5.88 7.93 -4.12
C ALA A 361 5.71 7.97 -5.64
N GLN A 362 4.49 8.24 -6.15
CA GLN A 362 4.16 8.28 -7.58
C GLN A 362 4.64 7.03 -8.36
N ALA A 363 4.74 5.91 -7.65
CA ALA A 363 5.19 4.64 -8.22
C ALA A 363 4.14 3.96 -9.10
N ILE A 364 2.90 4.43 -9.09
CA ILE A 364 1.76 3.82 -9.80
C ILE A 364 1.25 4.77 -10.87
N ARG A 365 1.15 4.27 -12.08
CA ARG A 365 0.62 5.03 -13.23
C ARG A 365 -0.29 4.16 -14.09
N SER A 366 -1.11 4.81 -14.92
CA SER A 366 -1.92 4.13 -15.93
C SER A 366 -1.03 3.41 -16.96
N ASP A 367 -1.40 2.19 -17.33
CA ASP A 367 -0.68 1.41 -18.34
C ASP A 367 -1.09 1.86 -19.76
N ALA A 368 -0.40 2.89 -20.27
CA ALA A 368 -0.65 3.41 -21.61
C ALA A 368 -0.25 2.42 -22.72
N SER A 369 0.68 1.49 -22.45
CA SER A 369 1.16 0.52 -23.45
C SER A 369 0.12 -0.51 -23.83
N ARG A 370 -0.91 -0.69 -23.00
CA ARG A 370 -1.99 -1.68 -23.19
C ARG A 370 -3.27 -1.10 -23.78
N LYS A 371 -3.29 0.19 -24.10
CA LYS A 371 -4.43 0.80 -24.77
C LYS A 371 -4.63 0.16 -26.15
N GLY A 372 -5.85 -0.37 -26.40
CA GLY A 372 -6.22 -0.94 -27.69
C GLY A 372 -5.64 -2.32 -28.02
N GLN A 373 -4.90 -2.97 -27.13
CA GLN A 373 -4.43 -4.33 -27.35
C GLN A 373 -5.52 -5.35 -27.00
N VAL A 374 -6.02 -6.04 -28.02
CA VAL A 374 -6.91 -7.19 -27.87
C VAL A 374 -6.06 -8.46 -27.91
N VAL A 375 -5.91 -9.13 -26.78
CA VAL A 375 -5.25 -10.46 -26.76
C VAL A 375 -6.34 -11.52 -26.89
N GLY A 376 -6.41 -12.13 -28.06
CA GLY A 376 -7.26 -13.28 -28.30
C GLY A 376 -6.70 -14.52 -27.57
N ARG A 377 -7.44 -15.06 -26.63
CA ARG A 377 -7.17 -16.38 -26.03
C ARG A 377 -8.16 -17.38 -26.57
N ALA A 378 -7.69 -18.36 -27.33
CA ALA A 378 -8.52 -19.46 -27.80
C ALA A 378 -8.84 -20.41 -26.63
N ARG A 379 -10.08 -20.52 -26.23
CA ARG A 379 -10.58 -21.58 -25.34
C ARG A 379 -11.77 -22.23 -26.00
N GLY A 380 -11.64 -23.51 -26.37
CA GLY A 380 -12.72 -24.27 -26.99
C GLY A 380 -13.18 -23.75 -28.35
N GLY A 381 -12.24 -23.22 -29.19
CA GLY A 381 -12.56 -22.74 -30.55
C GLY A 381 -13.21 -21.35 -30.65
N LYS A 382 -13.43 -20.66 -29.52
CA LYS A 382 -13.89 -19.26 -29.52
C LYS A 382 -12.74 -18.35 -29.09
N VAL A 383 -12.43 -17.35 -29.90
CA VAL A 383 -11.51 -16.25 -29.55
C VAL A 383 -12.27 -15.29 -28.63
N LEU A 384 -11.93 -15.30 -27.35
CA LEU A 384 -12.42 -14.28 -26.41
C LEU A 384 -11.43 -13.12 -26.46
N ALA A 385 -11.89 -11.96 -26.88
CA ALA A 385 -11.14 -10.72 -26.81
C ALA A 385 -11.00 -10.32 -25.32
N GLU A 386 -9.77 -10.38 -24.80
CA GLU A 386 -9.45 -9.90 -23.46
C GLU A 386 -8.88 -8.48 -23.58
N TRP A 387 -9.63 -7.49 -23.12
CA TRP A 387 -9.16 -6.10 -23.06
C TRP A 387 -8.11 -5.96 -21.98
N LEU A 388 -6.91 -5.52 -22.35
CA LEU A 388 -5.81 -5.28 -21.43
C LEU A 388 -5.81 -3.81 -21.06
N GLY A 389 -6.28 -3.52 -19.86
CA GLY A 389 -6.11 -2.25 -19.18
C GLY A 389 -5.44 -2.50 -17.82
N GLY A 390 -5.23 -1.45 -17.06
CA GLY A 390 -4.73 -1.55 -15.70
C GLY A 390 -3.69 -0.49 -15.37
N VAL A 391 -2.87 -0.79 -14.36
CA VAL A 391 -1.83 0.10 -13.88
C VAL A 391 -0.46 -0.57 -13.97
N ILE A 392 0.57 0.24 -14.13
CA ILE A 392 1.97 -0.16 -13.95
C ILE A 392 2.43 0.34 -12.59
N VAL A 393 3.10 -0.51 -11.85
CA VAL A 393 3.75 -0.14 -10.60
C VAL A 393 5.26 -0.25 -10.79
N GLU A 394 5.97 0.87 -10.62
CA GLU A 394 7.42 0.88 -10.62
C GLU A 394 7.94 0.38 -9.26
N PRO A 395 8.52 -0.82 -9.21
CA PRO A 395 8.91 -1.41 -7.93
C PRO A 395 10.09 -0.65 -7.28
N HIS A 396 10.95 0.01 -8.04
CA HIS A 396 12.08 0.79 -7.51
C HIS A 396 11.60 2.05 -6.78
N LEU A 397 10.53 2.68 -7.22
CA LEU A 397 9.93 3.82 -6.52
C LEU A 397 9.02 3.42 -5.35
N CYS A 398 8.54 2.16 -5.31
CA CYS A 398 7.62 1.72 -4.28
C CYS A 398 8.26 1.73 -2.89
N VAL A 399 7.73 2.52 -1.95
CA VAL A 399 8.23 2.66 -0.57
C VAL A 399 7.66 1.62 0.41
N GLY A 400 6.77 0.74 -0.04
CA GLY A 400 6.24 -0.35 0.79
C GLY A 400 5.15 0.05 1.78
N CYS A 401 4.53 1.22 1.63
CA CYS A 401 3.48 1.68 2.55
C CYS A 401 2.21 0.81 2.54
N GLY A 402 1.90 0.13 1.44
CA GLY A 402 0.73 -0.75 1.32
C GLY A 402 -0.62 -0.04 1.12
N ALA A 403 -0.66 1.29 1.12
CA ALA A 403 -1.92 2.05 0.97
C ALA A 403 -2.68 1.70 -0.31
N CYS A 404 -1.97 1.42 -1.41
CA CYS A 404 -2.58 0.99 -2.66
C CYS A 404 -3.39 -0.32 -2.54
N SER A 405 -2.99 -1.23 -1.67
CA SER A 405 -3.70 -2.49 -1.42
C SER A 405 -4.96 -2.27 -0.57
N THR A 406 -4.92 -1.36 0.39
CA THR A 406 -6.06 -1.10 1.28
C THR A 406 -7.16 -0.32 0.58
N VAL A 407 -6.82 0.63 -0.30
CA VAL A 407 -7.82 1.38 -1.09
C VAL A 407 -8.35 0.61 -2.29
N CYS A 408 -7.68 -0.46 -2.74
CA CYS A 408 -8.13 -1.25 -3.89
C CYS A 408 -9.45 -1.96 -3.56
N PRO A 409 -10.59 -1.61 -4.18
CA PRO A 409 -11.88 -2.17 -3.80
C PRO A 409 -12.06 -3.61 -4.29
N SER A 410 -11.41 -4.00 -5.39
CA SER A 410 -11.46 -5.35 -5.95
C SER A 410 -10.39 -6.31 -5.39
N GLY A 411 -9.36 -5.78 -4.70
CA GLY A 411 -8.21 -6.58 -4.30
C GLY A 411 -7.23 -6.90 -5.43
N ALA A 412 -7.38 -6.25 -6.60
CA ALA A 412 -6.43 -6.37 -7.71
C ALA A 412 -4.99 -6.02 -7.28
N MET A 413 -4.87 -5.04 -6.41
CA MET A 413 -3.62 -4.70 -5.72
C MET A 413 -3.65 -5.30 -4.32
N SER A 414 -2.68 -6.11 -3.96
CA SER A 414 -2.56 -6.73 -2.63
C SER A 414 -1.17 -6.54 -2.05
N TYR A 415 -1.08 -6.43 -0.72
CA TYR A 415 0.17 -6.28 0.00
C TYR A 415 0.87 -7.63 0.16
N ALA A 416 2.21 -7.64 0.12
CA ALA A 416 2.98 -8.88 0.13
C ALA A 416 3.94 -9.02 1.34
N TYR A 417 4.15 -7.97 2.15
CA TYR A 417 5.22 -7.94 3.16
C TYR A 417 4.75 -7.48 4.56
N PRO A 418 4.23 -8.38 5.40
CA PRO A 418 3.73 -9.71 5.04
C PRO A 418 2.41 -9.66 4.29
N GLY A 419 2.05 -10.78 3.66
CA GLY A 419 0.78 -10.90 2.95
C GLY A 419 -0.44 -10.87 3.88
N THR A 420 -1.62 -10.63 3.29
CA THR A 420 -2.90 -10.57 4.02
C THR A 420 -3.19 -11.84 4.83
N LEU A 421 -2.81 -13.02 4.30
CA LEU A 421 -2.99 -14.29 5.00
C LEU A 421 -2.17 -14.36 6.29
N ASP A 422 -0.89 -13.96 6.23
CA ASP A 422 0.02 -14.00 7.37
C ASP A 422 -0.40 -13.00 8.44
N MET A 423 -0.77 -11.78 8.02
CA MET A 423 -1.28 -10.77 8.96
C MET A 423 -2.60 -11.20 9.58
N GLY A 424 -3.53 -11.74 8.81
CA GLY A 424 -4.80 -12.26 9.31
C GLY A 424 -4.60 -13.43 10.28
N LEU A 425 -3.67 -14.34 10.01
CA LEU A 425 -3.29 -15.42 10.92
C LEU A 425 -2.72 -14.86 12.23
N ARG A 426 -1.86 -13.85 12.15
CA ARG A 426 -1.28 -13.18 13.32
C ARG A 426 -2.35 -12.55 14.20
N LEU A 427 -3.27 -11.76 13.61
CA LEU A 427 -4.37 -11.13 14.35
C LEU A 427 -5.27 -12.16 15.04
N ARG A 428 -5.68 -13.20 14.31
CA ARG A 428 -6.49 -14.29 14.85
C ARG A 428 -5.80 -15.02 15.99
N THR A 429 -4.50 -15.33 15.84
CA THR A 429 -3.73 -16.04 16.88
C THR A 429 -3.61 -15.18 18.13
N MET A 430 -3.32 -13.88 17.99
CA MET A 430 -3.25 -12.96 19.12
C MET A 430 -4.56 -12.86 19.87
N LEU A 431 -5.68 -12.68 19.16
CA LEU A 431 -7.02 -12.57 19.77
C LEU A 431 -7.44 -13.88 20.42
N GLY A 432 -7.18 -15.01 19.79
CA GLY A 432 -7.46 -16.34 20.35
C GLY A 432 -6.66 -16.60 21.61
N ALA A 433 -5.36 -16.34 21.64
CA ALA A 433 -4.51 -16.49 22.81
C ALA A 433 -4.90 -15.54 23.94
N TYR A 434 -5.24 -14.29 23.61
CA TYR A 434 -5.70 -13.28 24.55
C TYR A 434 -6.99 -13.72 25.25
N ALA A 435 -7.99 -14.17 24.48
CA ALA A 435 -9.26 -14.65 25.02
C ALA A 435 -9.09 -15.93 25.84
N ALA A 436 -8.28 -16.89 25.38
CA ALA A 436 -7.98 -18.14 26.11
C ALA A 436 -7.30 -17.87 27.47
N ALA A 437 -6.50 -16.81 27.56
CA ALA A 437 -5.89 -16.35 28.81
C ALA A 437 -6.83 -15.54 29.74
N GLY A 438 -8.12 -15.49 29.42
CA GLY A 438 -9.11 -14.73 30.20
C GLY A 438 -9.16 -13.24 29.90
N GLY A 439 -8.51 -12.80 28.83
CA GLY A 439 -8.57 -11.42 28.38
C GLY A 439 -9.96 -11.02 27.89
N ARG A 440 -10.35 -9.76 28.13
CA ARG A 440 -11.64 -9.19 27.73
C ARG A 440 -11.42 -7.84 27.07
N ASP A 441 -12.39 -7.41 26.27
CA ASP A 441 -12.45 -6.10 25.64
C ASP A 441 -11.20 -5.73 24.83
N ALA A 442 -10.69 -6.68 24.05
CA ALA A 442 -9.45 -6.54 23.27
C ALA A 442 -9.51 -5.33 22.33
N ALA A 443 -8.49 -4.47 22.39
CA ALA A 443 -8.24 -3.43 21.40
C ALA A 443 -6.91 -3.72 20.70
N LEU A 444 -6.90 -3.77 19.37
CA LEU A 444 -5.69 -3.87 18.59
C LEU A 444 -5.13 -2.48 18.35
N LEU A 445 -3.84 -2.27 18.60
CA LEU A 445 -3.11 -1.05 18.26
C LEU A 445 -2.11 -1.37 17.14
N ILE A 446 -2.51 -1.09 15.90
CA ILE A 446 -1.66 -1.23 14.74
C ILE A 446 -0.67 -0.07 14.70
N HIS A 447 0.62 -0.35 14.61
CA HIS A 447 1.68 0.66 14.59
C HIS A 447 2.78 0.26 13.61
N SER A 448 3.60 1.25 13.15
CA SER A 448 4.76 0.97 12.32
C SER A 448 5.86 0.25 13.09
N GLN A 449 6.67 -0.54 12.40
CA GLN A 449 7.86 -1.17 12.97
C GLN A 449 8.96 -0.16 13.30
N ALA A 450 8.97 1.01 12.70
CA ALA A 450 9.92 2.08 12.95
C ALA A 450 9.45 3.03 14.06
N ALA A 451 8.98 4.24 13.74
CA ALA A 451 8.64 5.25 14.75
C ALA A 451 7.55 4.80 15.72
N GLY A 452 6.54 4.06 15.24
CA GLY A 452 5.48 3.55 16.11
C GLY A 452 5.97 2.58 17.17
N SER A 453 6.89 1.65 16.82
CA SER A 453 7.52 0.75 17.81
C SER A 453 8.35 1.50 18.83
N LEU A 454 9.16 2.47 18.38
CA LEU A 454 9.98 3.29 19.26
C LEU A 454 9.14 4.09 20.27
N LEU A 455 8.04 4.66 19.80
CA LEU A 455 7.12 5.43 20.65
C LEU A 455 6.43 4.55 21.71
N ILE A 456 6.03 3.32 21.34
CA ILE A 456 5.47 2.34 22.29
C ILE A 456 6.51 1.91 23.33
N ASP A 457 7.74 1.68 22.92
CA ASP A 457 8.83 1.33 23.84
C ASP A 457 9.14 2.49 24.82
N GLN A 458 9.18 3.72 24.31
CA GLN A 458 9.33 4.92 25.14
C GLN A 458 8.17 5.07 26.13
N LEU A 459 6.92 4.81 25.67
CA LEU A 459 5.74 4.84 26.53
C LEU A 459 5.87 3.84 27.69
N GLY A 460 6.29 2.61 27.43
CA GLY A 460 6.48 1.58 28.45
C GLY A 460 7.58 1.94 29.47
N ARG A 461 8.71 2.48 29.00
CA ARG A 461 9.81 2.95 29.84
C ARG A 461 9.38 4.14 30.70
N SER A 462 8.70 5.11 30.12
CA SER A 462 8.16 6.29 30.83
C SER A 462 7.15 5.89 31.92
N ALA A 463 6.26 4.96 31.62
CA ALA A 463 5.31 4.44 32.61
C ALA A 463 6.00 3.75 33.78
N ARG A 464 7.08 3.00 33.52
CA ARG A 464 7.89 2.36 34.58
C ARG A 464 8.59 3.40 35.46
N THR A 465 9.19 4.42 34.84
CA THR A 465 9.87 5.51 35.55
C THR A 465 8.87 6.32 36.37
N ALA A 466 7.75 6.72 35.79
CA ALA A 466 6.69 7.47 36.47
C ALA A 466 6.16 6.72 37.69
N ARG A 467 5.89 5.42 37.57
CA ARG A 467 5.45 4.57 38.69
C ARG A 467 6.49 4.49 39.80
N SER A 468 7.76 4.33 39.44
CA SER A 468 8.87 4.27 40.42
C SER A 468 9.03 5.60 41.16
N THR A 469 8.89 6.73 40.48
CA THR A 469 8.94 8.08 41.05
C THR A 469 7.73 8.36 41.94
N ALA A 470 6.53 8.04 41.42
CA ALA A 470 5.26 8.21 42.19
C ALA A 470 5.29 7.39 43.49
N GLN A 471 5.81 6.17 43.44
CA GLN A 471 5.95 5.32 44.64
C GLN A 471 6.90 5.96 45.69
N LYS A 472 7.98 6.61 45.24
CA LYS A 472 8.91 7.32 46.16
C LYS A 472 8.31 8.61 46.71
N LEU A 473 7.52 9.33 45.89
CA LEU A 473 6.97 10.64 46.26
C LEU A 473 5.52 10.56 46.78
N HIS A 474 4.93 9.36 46.87
CA HIS A 474 3.52 9.13 47.19
C HIS A 474 2.55 9.95 46.33
N THR A 475 2.88 10.14 45.05
CA THR A 475 2.07 10.87 44.07
C THR A 475 1.59 9.93 42.98
N SER A 476 0.57 10.35 42.21
CA SER A 476 0.15 9.61 41.02
C SER A 476 1.12 9.85 39.84
N GLY A 477 1.67 8.80 39.26
CA GLY A 477 2.47 8.90 38.04
C GLY A 477 1.63 9.42 36.86
N SER A 478 2.18 10.35 36.06
CA SER A 478 1.44 10.96 34.93
C SER A 478 1.26 10.00 33.75
N VAL A 479 2.28 9.22 33.39
CA VAL A 479 2.28 8.27 32.27
C VAL A 479 1.93 6.88 32.77
N GLN A 480 0.93 6.24 32.12
CA GLN A 480 0.40 4.95 32.58
C GLN A 480 0.86 3.75 31.74
N GLY A 481 1.29 4.00 30.50
CA GLY A 481 1.67 2.94 29.56
C GLY A 481 0.49 2.25 28.87
N LEU A 482 0.77 1.24 28.07
CA LEU A 482 -0.25 0.50 27.32
C LEU A 482 -1.24 -0.19 28.29
N PRO A 483 -2.57 0.08 28.17
CA PRO A 483 -3.58 -0.65 28.92
C PRO A 483 -3.50 -2.17 28.71
N ALA A 484 -3.85 -2.98 29.71
CA ALA A 484 -3.76 -4.43 29.62
C ALA A 484 -4.57 -5.03 28.46
N ARG A 485 -5.70 -4.38 28.10
CA ARG A 485 -6.57 -4.79 26.98
C ARG A 485 -6.05 -4.41 25.58
N VAL A 486 -5.02 -3.54 25.48
CA VAL A 486 -4.49 -3.05 24.21
C VAL A 486 -3.35 -3.93 23.74
N LEU A 487 -3.53 -4.58 22.61
CA LEU A 487 -2.58 -5.50 21.97
C LEU A 487 -1.84 -4.76 20.86
N PRO A 488 -0.53 -4.48 20.99
CA PRO A 488 0.24 -3.83 19.93
C PRO A 488 0.49 -4.81 18.79
N VAL A 489 0.27 -4.33 17.56
CA VAL A 489 0.46 -5.08 16.32
C VAL A 489 1.41 -4.29 15.42
N ALA A 490 2.66 -4.73 15.37
CA ALA A 490 3.65 -4.12 14.48
C ALA A 490 3.40 -4.53 13.02
N ALA A 491 3.32 -3.55 12.13
CA ALA A 491 3.27 -3.68 10.68
C ALA A 491 4.48 -2.95 10.07
N PHE A 492 4.94 -3.36 8.90
CA PHE A 492 5.99 -2.62 8.19
C PHE A 492 5.59 -1.15 8.04
N HIS A 493 4.35 -0.91 7.59
CA HIS A 493 3.72 0.42 7.56
C HIS A 493 2.24 0.29 7.89
N THR A 494 1.69 1.23 8.64
CA THR A 494 0.30 1.19 9.15
C THR A 494 -0.76 1.18 8.05
N ALA A 495 -0.51 1.85 6.92
CA ALA A 495 -1.43 1.88 5.79
C ALA A 495 -1.55 0.54 5.02
N SER A 496 -0.80 -0.50 5.40
CA SER A 496 -0.87 -1.83 4.77
C SER A 496 -2.02 -2.70 5.27
N ILE A 497 -2.69 -2.30 6.34
CA ILE A 497 -3.79 -3.05 6.97
C ILE A 497 -5.07 -2.23 6.84
N GLY A 498 -6.06 -2.74 6.12
CA GLY A 498 -7.29 -2.03 5.77
C GLY A 498 -8.57 -2.65 6.32
N ILE A 499 -9.69 -2.17 5.81
CA ILE A 499 -11.05 -2.50 6.25
C ILE A 499 -11.35 -3.99 6.31
N ASP A 500 -10.78 -4.79 5.42
CA ASP A 500 -10.97 -6.25 5.37
C ASP A 500 -10.43 -6.93 6.62
N LEU A 501 -9.21 -6.60 7.02
CA LEU A 501 -8.59 -7.15 8.22
C LEU A 501 -9.14 -6.51 9.50
N TRP A 502 -9.57 -5.25 9.47
CA TRP A 502 -10.21 -4.62 10.64
C TRP A 502 -11.54 -5.27 10.97
N LEU A 503 -12.44 -5.44 9.99
CA LEU A 503 -13.72 -6.10 10.21
C LEU A 503 -13.54 -7.60 10.55
N ALA A 504 -12.56 -8.28 9.94
CA ALA A 504 -12.21 -9.65 10.30
C ALA A 504 -11.73 -9.74 11.75
N ALA A 505 -10.89 -8.83 12.22
CA ALA A 505 -10.42 -8.80 13.60
C ALA A 505 -11.56 -8.55 14.60
N ILE A 506 -12.48 -7.64 14.28
CA ILE A 506 -13.68 -7.41 15.11
C ILE A 506 -14.55 -8.66 15.15
N ALA A 507 -14.80 -9.30 14.00
CA ALA A 507 -15.52 -10.58 13.95
C ALA A 507 -14.82 -11.67 14.75
N GLN A 508 -13.50 -11.66 14.83
CA GLN A 508 -12.68 -12.61 15.61
C GLN A 508 -12.53 -12.29 17.09
N GLY A 509 -13.20 -11.23 17.58
CA GLY A 509 -13.29 -10.90 19.00
C GLY A 509 -12.51 -9.66 19.46
N ALA A 510 -11.99 -8.85 18.55
CA ALA A 510 -11.55 -7.51 18.92
C ALA A 510 -12.75 -6.58 19.14
N ASN A 511 -12.76 -5.82 20.23
CA ASN A 511 -13.76 -4.79 20.44
C ASN A 511 -13.43 -3.52 19.65
N GLN A 512 -12.14 -3.24 19.48
CA GLN A 512 -11.64 -2.04 18.83
C GLN A 512 -10.39 -2.32 18.01
N VAL A 513 -10.21 -1.57 16.93
CA VAL A 513 -8.99 -1.53 16.12
C VAL A 513 -8.55 -0.08 15.99
N TRP A 514 -7.37 0.23 16.49
CA TRP A 514 -6.77 1.55 16.43
C TRP A 514 -5.53 1.52 15.56
N VAL A 515 -5.31 2.57 14.79
CA VAL A 515 -4.13 2.75 13.97
C VAL A 515 -3.35 3.95 14.48
N LEU A 516 -2.11 3.71 14.92
CA LEU A 516 -1.20 4.76 15.36
C LEU A 516 -0.47 5.34 14.15
N VAL A 517 -0.63 6.64 13.94
CA VAL A 517 0.13 7.40 12.97
C VAL A 517 1.07 8.36 13.69
N THR A 518 2.31 8.44 13.24
CA THR A 518 3.38 9.22 13.84
C THR A 518 3.76 10.44 13.00
N GLY A 519 4.61 10.32 12.09
CA GLY A 519 5.00 11.33 11.08
C GLY A 519 5.48 10.66 9.81
N GLU A 520 5.47 9.32 9.85
CA GLU A 520 5.88 8.49 8.71
C GLU A 520 4.78 8.41 7.64
N GLU A 521 3.53 8.64 8.05
CA GLU A 521 2.37 8.48 7.20
C GLU A 521 2.08 9.76 6.41
N ALA A 522 2.13 9.67 5.09
CA ALA A 522 1.75 10.76 4.21
C ALA A 522 0.28 11.18 4.44
N PRO A 523 -0.06 12.47 4.25
CA PRO A 523 -1.42 12.98 4.48
C PRO A 523 -2.49 12.16 3.76
N GLN A 524 -2.28 11.82 2.49
CA GLN A 524 -3.23 11.02 1.70
C GLN A 524 -3.46 9.62 2.27
N TYR A 525 -2.50 9.03 2.97
CA TYR A 525 -2.71 7.73 3.65
C TYR A 525 -3.68 7.88 4.82
N ARG A 526 -3.50 8.93 5.64
CA ARG A 526 -4.37 9.21 6.79
C ARG A 526 -5.80 9.47 6.36
N ASP A 527 -5.99 10.23 5.27
CA ASP A 527 -7.30 10.53 4.72
C ASP A 527 -8.00 9.25 4.26
N LYS A 528 -7.30 8.37 3.51
CA LYS A 528 -7.86 7.11 3.05
C LYS A 528 -8.10 6.08 4.17
N LEU A 529 -7.29 6.07 5.21
CA LEU A 529 -7.57 5.28 6.41
C LEU A 529 -8.84 5.77 7.12
N ASN A 530 -9.02 7.09 7.29
CA ASN A 530 -10.22 7.68 7.88
C ASN A 530 -11.48 7.37 7.05
N GLU A 531 -11.43 7.48 5.72
CA GLU A 531 -12.54 7.10 4.84
C GLU A 531 -12.96 5.63 5.05
N GLN A 532 -12.00 4.70 5.05
CA GLN A 532 -12.26 3.28 5.29
C GLN A 532 -12.80 3.02 6.72
N MET A 533 -12.27 3.72 7.73
CA MET A 533 -12.77 3.62 9.11
C MET A 533 -14.21 4.12 9.24
N ALA A 534 -14.55 5.20 8.55
CA ALA A 534 -15.93 5.71 8.53
C ALA A 534 -16.90 4.69 7.91
N VAL A 535 -16.51 4.03 6.82
CA VAL A 535 -17.30 2.95 6.21
C VAL A 535 -17.47 1.77 7.17
N ALA A 536 -16.38 1.29 7.75
CA ALA A 536 -16.42 0.14 8.66
C ALA A 536 -17.22 0.46 9.93
N GLN A 537 -17.10 1.68 10.48
CA GLN A 537 -17.89 2.12 11.63
C GLN A 537 -19.38 2.23 11.26
N ALA A 538 -19.72 2.73 10.08
CA ALA A 538 -21.11 2.77 9.61
C ALA A 538 -21.72 1.37 9.49
N VAL A 539 -20.96 0.38 9.00
CA VAL A 539 -21.38 -1.03 8.98
C VAL A 539 -21.67 -1.53 10.38
N LEU A 540 -20.75 -1.35 11.33
CA LEU A 540 -20.89 -1.85 12.70
C LEU A 540 -22.07 -1.17 13.44
N THR A 541 -22.17 0.14 13.33
CA THR A 541 -23.28 0.91 13.92
C THR A 541 -24.63 0.50 13.32
N GLY A 542 -24.68 0.34 12.00
CA GLY A 542 -25.90 -0.11 11.31
C GLY A 542 -26.31 -1.55 11.62
N LEU A 543 -25.37 -2.39 12.03
CA LEU A 543 -25.62 -3.75 12.54
C LEU A 543 -26.00 -3.74 14.04
N GLY A 544 -25.98 -2.58 14.72
CA GLY A 544 -26.36 -2.42 16.11
C GLY A 544 -25.22 -2.54 17.13
N TYR A 545 -23.97 -2.65 16.71
CA TYR A 545 -22.81 -2.62 17.61
C TYR A 545 -22.59 -1.20 18.13
N SER A 546 -22.63 -1.02 19.44
CA SER A 546 -22.50 0.30 20.10
C SER A 546 -21.04 0.65 20.40
N GLY A 547 -20.73 1.95 20.38
CA GLY A 547 -19.41 2.50 20.69
C GLY A 547 -18.55 2.75 19.46
N GLN A 548 -17.37 3.32 19.68
CA GLN A 548 -16.39 3.61 18.64
C GLN A 548 -15.41 2.44 18.50
N HIS A 549 -15.54 1.70 17.41
CA HIS A 549 -14.74 0.51 17.15
C HIS A 549 -13.40 0.82 16.45
N LEU A 550 -13.40 1.87 15.63
CA LEU A 550 -12.26 2.20 14.76
C LEU A 550 -11.77 3.61 15.08
N ARG A 551 -10.45 3.78 15.17
CA ARG A 551 -9.87 5.06 15.51
C ARG A 551 -8.47 5.22 14.91
N LEU A 552 -8.21 6.38 14.31
CA LEU A 552 -6.87 6.84 13.96
C LEU A 552 -6.32 7.65 15.17
N ILE A 553 -5.16 7.27 15.67
CA ILE A 553 -4.46 7.94 16.77
C ILE A 553 -3.23 8.63 16.19
N ALA A 554 -3.26 9.96 16.12
CA ALA A 554 -2.10 10.75 15.74
C ALA A 554 -1.30 11.11 17.00
N ALA A 555 -0.09 10.60 17.13
CA ALA A 555 0.79 10.90 18.25
C ALA A 555 2.26 10.83 17.84
N ALA A 556 2.99 11.89 18.12
CA ALA A 556 4.44 11.97 17.90
C ALA A 556 5.22 11.88 19.22
N ASP A 557 4.55 11.93 20.38
CA ASP A 557 5.13 11.91 21.71
C ASP A 557 4.37 11.00 22.67
N VAL A 558 5.03 10.66 23.78
CA VAL A 558 4.54 9.72 24.80
C VAL A 558 3.27 10.21 25.49
N ALA A 559 3.18 11.50 25.78
CA ALA A 559 2.05 12.05 26.56
C ALA A 559 0.76 12.03 25.72
N THR A 560 0.86 12.44 24.46
CA THR A 560 -0.23 12.39 23.48
C THR A 560 -0.72 10.96 23.27
N LEU A 561 0.20 10.00 23.10
CA LEU A 561 -0.16 8.60 22.94
C LEU A 561 -0.83 8.06 24.20
N ASP A 562 -0.24 8.28 25.39
CA ASP A 562 -0.79 7.77 26.66
C ASP A 562 -2.22 8.26 26.90
N ALA A 563 -2.49 9.55 26.68
CA ALA A 563 -3.83 10.12 26.79
C ALA A 563 -4.83 9.50 25.78
N ALA A 564 -4.39 9.33 24.53
CA ALA A 564 -5.24 8.78 23.47
C ALA A 564 -5.66 7.33 23.69
N LEU A 565 -4.92 6.56 24.49
CA LEU A 565 -5.23 5.15 24.80
C LEU A 565 -6.30 4.97 25.87
N ARG A 566 -6.80 6.04 26.55
CA ARG A 566 -7.74 6.00 27.67
C ARG A 566 -9.20 6.08 27.21
N VAL A 567 -9.59 5.20 26.31
CA VAL A 567 -10.94 5.16 25.72
C VAL A 567 -11.69 3.93 26.26
N PRO A 568 -12.98 4.05 26.58
CA PRO A 568 -13.78 2.89 26.98
C PRO A 568 -13.90 1.87 25.85
N PRO A 569 -14.11 0.57 26.19
CA PRO A 569 -14.31 -0.45 25.17
C PRO A 569 -15.63 -0.23 24.43
N ALA A 570 -15.63 -0.51 23.12
CA ALA A 570 -16.83 -0.64 22.32
C ALA A 570 -17.44 -2.04 22.50
N GLN A 571 -18.67 -2.23 22.07
CA GLN A 571 -19.36 -3.51 22.14
C GLN A 571 -18.71 -4.54 21.20
N GLY A 572 -18.21 -5.64 21.72
CA GLY A 572 -17.65 -6.74 20.94
C GLY A 572 -18.70 -7.71 20.41
N VAL A 573 -18.27 -8.59 19.50
CA VAL A 573 -19.10 -9.69 19.02
C VAL A 573 -19.33 -10.74 20.14
N ALA A 574 -20.54 -11.27 20.22
CA ALA A 574 -20.89 -12.23 21.28
C ALA A 574 -20.13 -13.57 21.13
N ARG A 575 -19.85 -14.00 19.92
CA ARG A 575 -19.10 -15.22 19.60
C ARG A 575 -18.01 -14.91 18.58
N PRO A 576 -16.74 -15.09 18.92
CA PRO A 576 -15.65 -14.90 17.96
C PRO A 576 -15.76 -15.81 16.74
N ALA A 577 -15.44 -15.28 15.57
CA ALA A 577 -15.51 -16.01 14.31
C ALA A 577 -14.46 -17.13 14.21
N PRO A 578 -14.81 -18.29 13.67
CA PRO A 578 -13.87 -19.41 13.47
C PRO A 578 -13.08 -19.31 12.17
N PHE A 579 -13.45 -18.41 11.24
CA PHE A 579 -12.80 -18.30 9.94
C PHE A 579 -11.40 -17.67 10.01
N SER A 580 -10.57 -17.92 9.00
CA SER A 580 -9.29 -17.25 8.77
C SER A 580 -9.44 -16.25 7.61
N ALA A 581 -8.61 -15.21 7.60
CA ALA A 581 -8.52 -14.34 6.44
C ALA A 581 -8.22 -15.17 5.17
N GLN A 582 -8.75 -14.71 4.05
CA GLN A 582 -8.60 -15.36 2.75
C GLN A 582 -7.53 -14.61 1.92
N ALA A 583 -7.02 -15.28 0.90
CA ALA A 583 -6.09 -14.64 -0.05
C ALA A 583 -6.77 -13.52 -0.86
N ASP A 584 -8.08 -13.62 -1.04
CA ASP A 584 -8.92 -12.64 -1.68
C ASP A 584 -9.56 -11.71 -0.65
N LYS A 585 -9.37 -10.40 -0.84
CA LYS A 585 -9.87 -9.32 0.02
C LYS A 585 -11.40 -9.37 0.16
N ARG A 586 -12.11 -9.59 -0.96
CA ARG A 586 -13.59 -9.64 -0.97
C ARG A 586 -14.13 -10.81 -0.17
N SER A 587 -13.52 -11.97 -0.28
CA SER A 587 -13.91 -13.14 0.50
C SER A 587 -13.71 -12.94 2.00
N THR A 588 -12.62 -12.27 2.41
CA THR A 588 -12.41 -11.90 3.82
C THR A 588 -13.49 -10.95 4.33
N LEU A 589 -13.81 -9.90 3.56
CA LEU A 589 -14.88 -8.95 3.89
C LEU A 589 -16.24 -9.63 4.00
N GLU A 590 -16.59 -10.52 3.07
CA GLU A 590 -17.86 -11.24 3.10
C GLU A 590 -18.00 -12.13 4.33
N LEU A 591 -16.96 -12.90 4.67
CA LEU A 591 -16.96 -13.73 5.87
C LEU A 591 -17.12 -12.90 7.15
N ALA A 592 -16.44 -11.74 7.21
CA ALA A 592 -16.54 -10.84 8.35
C ALA A 592 -17.96 -10.26 8.49
N ILE A 593 -18.55 -9.75 7.40
CA ILE A 593 -19.89 -9.17 7.39
C ILE A 593 -20.95 -10.22 7.74
N ASP A 594 -20.87 -11.42 7.11
CA ASP A 594 -21.83 -12.50 7.40
C ASP A 594 -21.79 -12.90 8.87
N HIS A 595 -20.58 -13.00 9.47
CA HIS A 595 -20.44 -13.34 10.88
C HIS A 595 -20.96 -12.23 11.80
N LEU A 596 -20.60 -10.98 11.51
CA LEU A 596 -21.08 -9.81 12.29
C LEU A 596 -22.60 -9.68 12.22
N LEU A 597 -23.19 -9.90 11.05
CA LEU A 597 -24.64 -9.87 10.87
C LEU A 597 -25.33 -11.01 11.67
N ALA A 598 -24.79 -12.23 11.59
CA ALA A 598 -25.33 -13.40 12.31
C ALA A 598 -25.22 -13.29 13.83
N ASN A 599 -24.29 -12.50 14.36
CA ASN A 599 -24.05 -12.27 15.79
C ASN A 599 -24.38 -10.82 16.20
N ALA A 600 -25.14 -10.09 15.37
CA ALA A 600 -25.55 -8.73 15.66
C ALA A 600 -26.35 -8.67 16.97
N PRO A 601 -26.15 -7.63 17.80
CA PRO A 601 -26.91 -7.45 19.02
C PRO A 601 -28.43 -7.44 18.73
N ALA A 602 -29.22 -8.12 19.57
CA ALA A 602 -30.67 -8.12 19.46
C ALA A 602 -31.19 -6.73 19.81
N THR A 603 -31.27 -5.84 18.87
CA THR A 603 -31.86 -4.48 19.03
C THR A 603 -32.03 -3.79 17.70
N PRO A 604 -32.60 -2.66 17.73
CA PRO A 604 -33.97 -2.26 17.41
C PRO A 604 -34.19 -2.28 15.91
N ALA A 605 -35.38 -1.86 15.49
CA ALA A 605 -35.83 -1.84 14.09
C ALA A 605 -34.72 -1.80 13.06
N ARG A 606 -34.62 -2.84 12.22
CA ARG A 606 -33.76 -2.84 11.03
C ARG A 606 -33.92 -1.50 10.31
N PRO A 607 -32.85 -0.92 9.76
CA PRO A 607 -32.94 0.33 9.01
C PRO A 607 -34.04 0.25 7.95
N ALA A 608 -34.74 1.33 7.70
CA ALA A 608 -35.78 1.39 6.68
C ALA A 608 -35.24 0.85 5.34
N GLY A 609 -35.94 -0.11 4.73
CA GLY A 609 -35.54 -0.75 3.48
C GLY A 609 -34.41 -1.78 3.61
N ASP A 610 -34.18 -2.35 4.80
CA ASP A 610 -33.16 -3.39 5.05
C ASP A 610 -31.78 -3.01 4.51
N SER A 611 -31.41 -1.73 4.56
CA SER A 611 -30.12 -1.24 4.02
C SER A 611 -29.43 -0.30 4.99
N ILE A 612 -28.14 -0.51 5.21
CA ILE A 612 -27.25 0.45 5.89
C ILE A 612 -26.71 1.38 4.82
N VAL A 613 -26.97 2.68 4.94
CA VAL A 613 -26.37 3.71 4.09
C VAL A 613 -24.90 3.85 4.49
N LEU A 614 -24.02 3.86 3.50
CA LEU A 614 -22.59 3.96 3.71
C LEU A 614 -22.04 5.28 3.15
N PRO A 615 -20.96 5.82 3.73
CA PRO A 615 -20.21 6.93 3.14
C PRO A 615 -19.81 6.62 1.70
N ALA A 616 -19.91 7.59 0.80
CA ALA A 616 -19.54 7.39 -0.61
C ALA A 616 -18.03 7.19 -0.78
N ALA A 617 -17.22 7.98 -0.05
CA ALA A 617 -15.77 7.86 -0.08
C ALA A 617 -15.32 6.54 0.54
N GLY A 618 -14.50 5.78 -0.18
CA GLY A 618 -13.89 4.55 0.31
C GLY A 618 -14.81 3.33 0.44
N SER A 619 -16.11 3.43 0.09
CA SER A 619 -17.03 2.30 0.21
C SER A 619 -16.79 1.21 -0.85
N PRO A 620 -16.47 -0.03 -0.45
CA PRO A 620 -16.37 -1.16 -1.37
C PRO A 620 -17.71 -1.91 -1.52
N PHE A 621 -18.81 -1.38 -1.00
CA PHE A 621 -20.14 -1.99 -1.00
C PHE A 621 -21.18 -1.01 -1.55
N GLY A 622 -22.13 -1.51 -2.33
CA GLY A 622 -23.24 -0.71 -2.81
C GLY A 622 -24.01 -1.35 -3.92
N THR A 623 -25.05 -0.66 -4.32
CA THR A 623 -25.90 -1.03 -5.44
C THR A 623 -25.71 -0.09 -6.62
N LEU A 624 -26.36 -0.46 -7.72
CA LEU A 624 -26.55 0.38 -8.90
C LEU A 624 -28.03 0.73 -9.03
N VAL A 625 -28.28 1.98 -9.36
CA VAL A 625 -29.59 2.47 -9.78
C VAL A 625 -29.51 2.68 -11.30
N VAL A 626 -30.42 2.04 -12.02
CA VAL A 626 -30.52 2.14 -13.48
C VAL A 626 -31.76 2.93 -13.85
N ASP A 627 -31.58 4.04 -14.55
CA ASP A 627 -32.70 4.76 -15.16
C ASP A 627 -33.21 3.94 -16.38
N THR A 628 -34.32 3.25 -16.18
CA THR A 628 -34.89 2.37 -17.20
C THR A 628 -35.43 3.13 -18.43
N ASN A 629 -35.68 4.45 -18.31
CA ASN A 629 -36.08 5.28 -19.43
C ASN A 629 -34.92 5.65 -20.36
N LYS A 630 -33.69 5.69 -19.80
CA LYS A 630 -32.48 5.97 -20.56
C LYS A 630 -31.78 4.70 -21.04
N CYS A 631 -31.83 3.64 -20.23
CA CYS A 631 -31.12 2.39 -20.50
C CYS A 631 -31.64 1.70 -21.77
N THR A 632 -30.76 1.56 -22.77
CA THR A 632 -31.08 0.86 -24.04
C THR A 632 -30.80 -0.64 -23.99
N LEU A 633 -30.32 -1.18 -22.84
CA LEU A 633 -29.81 -2.54 -22.68
C LEU A 633 -28.70 -2.91 -23.69
N CYS A 634 -27.82 -1.98 -23.99
CA CYS A 634 -26.66 -2.21 -24.87
C CYS A 634 -25.59 -3.15 -24.24
N LEU A 635 -25.70 -3.44 -22.94
CA LEU A 635 -24.84 -4.34 -22.14
C LEU A 635 -23.35 -3.96 -22.08
N SER A 636 -22.98 -2.74 -22.50
CA SER A 636 -21.60 -2.25 -22.38
C SER A 636 -21.11 -2.28 -20.92
N CYS A 637 -22.00 -2.03 -19.96
CA CYS A 637 -21.71 -2.11 -18.53
C CYS A 637 -21.40 -3.55 -18.06
N VAL A 638 -21.94 -4.58 -18.71
CA VAL A 638 -21.66 -5.99 -18.41
C VAL A 638 -20.23 -6.33 -18.83
N SER A 639 -19.84 -5.97 -20.06
CA SER A 639 -18.49 -6.21 -20.57
C SER A 639 -17.41 -5.45 -19.79
N ALA A 640 -17.74 -4.26 -19.29
CA ALA A 640 -16.83 -3.44 -18.50
C ALA A 640 -16.62 -3.94 -17.07
N CYS A 641 -17.57 -4.70 -16.47
CA CYS A 641 -17.51 -5.06 -15.06
C CYS A 641 -16.41 -6.07 -14.75
N PRO A 642 -15.35 -5.70 -13.95
CA PRO A 642 -14.23 -6.59 -13.66
C PRO A 642 -14.59 -7.73 -12.71
N GLU A 643 -15.62 -7.54 -11.86
CA GLU A 643 -16.04 -8.45 -10.78
C GLU A 643 -17.28 -9.26 -11.14
N ALA A 644 -17.71 -9.23 -12.39
CA ALA A 644 -18.93 -9.91 -12.86
C ALA A 644 -20.15 -9.64 -11.95
N ALA A 645 -20.26 -8.39 -11.45
CA ALA A 645 -21.44 -7.95 -10.71
C ALA A 645 -22.65 -7.73 -11.63
N LEU A 646 -22.41 -7.39 -12.88
CA LEU A 646 -23.43 -7.25 -13.92
C LEU A 646 -23.37 -8.44 -14.88
N ALA A 647 -24.52 -8.92 -15.27
CA ALA A 647 -24.68 -10.02 -16.23
C ALA A 647 -25.89 -9.77 -17.15
N ASP A 648 -25.82 -10.30 -18.34
CA ASP A 648 -26.95 -10.42 -19.26
C ASP A 648 -27.85 -11.63 -18.92
N ASN A 649 -28.97 -11.70 -19.61
CA ASN A 649 -29.78 -12.90 -19.63
C ASN A 649 -29.90 -13.37 -21.09
N PRO A 650 -29.42 -14.61 -21.42
CA PRO A 650 -29.42 -15.10 -22.77
C PRO A 650 -30.85 -15.31 -23.33
N ASP A 651 -31.84 -15.52 -22.46
CA ASP A 651 -33.22 -15.86 -22.87
C ASP A 651 -34.12 -14.63 -23.00
N ARG A 652 -33.77 -13.54 -22.32
CA ARG A 652 -34.61 -12.31 -22.29
C ARG A 652 -33.72 -11.07 -22.26
N PRO A 653 -34.14 -9.93 -22.81
CA PRO A 653 -33.43 -8.67 -22.71
C PRO A 653 -33.49 -8.11 -21.26
N GLN A 654 -32.60 -8.57 -20.44
CA GLN A 654 -32.49 -8.21 -19.01
C GLN A 654 -31.06 -7.88 -18.64
N LEU A 655 -30.89 -6.87 -17.79
CA LEU A 655 -29.67 -6.58 -17.08
C LEU A 655 -29.79 -7.12 -15.64
N LYS A 656 -29.00 -8.12 -15.31
CA LYS A 656 -28.94 -8.73 -13.98
C LYS A 656 -27.80 -8.18 -13.17
N PHE A 657 -27.96 -8.17 -11.85
CA PHE A 657 -26.97 -7.63 -10.92
C PHE A 657 -26.86 -8.48 -9.66
N ILE A 658 -25.62 -8.78 -9.26
CA ILE A 658 -25.27 -9.42 -7.98
C ILE A 658 -24.57 -8.38 -7.12
N GLU A 659 -25.27 -7.83 -6.12
CA GLU A 659 -24.78 -6.71 -5.31
C GLU A 659 -23.50 -7.05 -4.53
N LYS A 660 -23.37 -8.27 -4.04
CA LYS A 660 -22.18 -8.77 -3.35
C LYS A 660 -20.88 -8.59 -4.18
N ASN A 661 -20.96 -8.73 -5.49
CA ASN A 661 -19.81 -8.64 -6.38
C ASN A 661 -19.45 -7.19 -6.73
N CYS A 662 -20.36 -6.24 -6.48
CA CYS A 662 -20.12 -4.84 -6.82
C CYS A 662 -19.09 -4.21 -5.85
N VAL A 663 -18.05 -3.59 -6.42
CA VAL A 663 -16.97 -2.91 -5.69
C VAL A 663 -17.06 -1.38 -5.81
N GLN A 664 -18.16 -0.84 -6.30
CA GLN A 664 -18.42 0.60 -6.44
C GLN A 664 -17.30 1.36 -7.20
N CYS A 665 -16.68 0.71 -8.20
CA CYS A 665 -15.55 1.27 -8.95
C CYS A 665 -15.95 2.32 -10.00
N GLY A 666 -17.23 2.46 -10.33
CA GLY A 666 -17.75 3.46 -11.28
C GLY A 666 -17.59 3.11 -12.77
N LEU A 667 -16.85 2.06 -13.12
CA LEU A 667 -16.55 1.75 -14.53
C LEU A 667 -17.79 1.49 -15.39
N CYS A 668 -18.84 0.88 -14.84
CA CYS A 668 -20.11 0.68 -15.54
C CYS A 668 -20.84 2.00 -15.83
N ALA A 669 -20.74 2.98 -14.95
CA ALA A 669 -21.32 4.30 -15.15
C ALA A 669 -20.54 5.09 -16.22
N SER A 670 -19.21 5.12 -16.14
CA SER A 670 -18.37 5.81 -17.13
C SER A 670 -18.40 5.18 -18.53
N THR A 671 -18.73 3.88 -18.62
CA THR A 671 -18.87 3.17 -19.90
C THR A 671 -20.29 3.29 -20.49
N CYS A 672 -21.27 3.74 -19.72
CA CYS A 672 -22.66 3.82 -20.18
C CYS A 672 -22.84 4.97 -21.19
N PRO A 673 -23.19 4.68 -22.47
CA PRO A 673 -23.33 5.73 -23.47
C PRO A 673 -24.58 6.59 -23.27
N GLU A 674 -25.50 6.15 -22.41
CA GLU A 674 -26.80 6.82 -22.17
C GLU A 674 -26.83 7.46 -20.74
N ASP A 675 -25.73 7.47 -20.00
CA ASP A 675 -25.65 7.98 -18.60
C ASP A 675 -26.80 7.46 -17.72
N ALA A 676 -27.14 6.18 -17.89
CA ALA A 676 -28.28 5.56 -17.23
C ALA A 676 -27.95 4.94 -15.87
N ILE A 677 -26.68 4.94 -15.43
CA ILE A 677 -26.23 4.20 -14.24
C ILE A 677 -25.70 5.17 -13.17
N THR A 678 -26.26 5.04 -11.96
CA THR A 678 -25.78 5.77 -10.77
C THR A 678 -25.38 4.78 -9.68
N LEU A 679 -24.28 5.06 -9.00
CA LEU A 679 -23.80 4.26 -7.87
C LEU A 679 -24.45 4.73 -6.57
N GLN A 680 -24.83 3.76 -5.73
CA GLN A 680 -25.39 4.04 -4.40
C GLN A 680 -24.69 3.19 -3.34
N PRO A 681 -23.77 3.75 -2.54
CA PRO A 681 -23.09 3.05 -1.47
C PRO A 681 -24.07 2.61 -0.38
N ARG A 682 -24.11 1.30 -0.14
CA ARG A 682 -24.92 0.70 0.92
C ARG A 682 -24.46 -0.71 1.25
N LEU A 683 -24.88 -1.22 2.40
CA LEU A 683 -24.88 -2.65 2.70
C LEU A 683 -26.32 -3.13 2.82
N TRP A 684 -26.72 -4.03 1.92
CA TRP A 684 -28.08 -4.57 1.87
C TRP A 684 -28.21 -5.80 2.75
N LEU A 685 -29.17 -5.78 3.68
CA LEU A 685 -29.36 -6.80 4.73
C LEU A 685 -30.60 -7.67 4.51
N ALA A 686 -31.39 -7.45 3.46
CA ALA A 686 -32.60 -8.22 3.19
C ALA A 686 -32.29 -9.73 3.14
N ASP A 687 -33.24 -10.54 3.65
CA ASP A 687 -33.09 -11.99 3.78
C ASP A 687 -31.80 -12.38 4.55
N ASP A 688 -31.56 -11.70 5.67
CA ASP A 688 -30.35 -11.87 6.49
C ASP A 688 -29.06 -11.77 5.67
N GLY A 689 -29.03 -10.81 4.74
CA GLY A 689 -27.91 -10.55 3.86
C GLY A 689 -27.75 -11.53 2.69
N LYS A 690 -28.66 -12.51 2.53
CA LYS A 690 -28.60 -13.46 1.42
C LYS A 690 -29.05 -12.83 0.10
N ALA A 691 -30.01 -11.88 0.15
CA ALA A 691 -30.52 -11.21 -1.03
C ALA A 691 -29.42 -10.55 -1.88
N ARG A 692 -28.38 -9.95 -1.26
CA ARG A 692 -27.24 -9.35 -1.95
C ARG A 692 -26.38 -10.35 -2.72
N LYS A 693 -26.46 -11.65 -2.39
CA LYS A 693 -25.71 -12.75 -3.03
C LYS A 693 -26.41 -13.31 -4.25
N ASN A 694 -27.70 -13.01 -4.42
CA ASN A 694 -28.53 -13.49 -5.52
C ASN A 694 -28.59 -12.45 -6.65
N ALA A 695 -28.68 -12.96 -7.88
CA ALA A 695 -28.90 -12.11 -9.04
C ALA A 695 -30.32 -11.53 -9.02
N ARG A 696 -30.43 -10.21 -9.22
CA ARG A 696 -31.72 -9.52 -9.43
C ARG A 696 -31.72 -8.74 -10.74
N VAL A 697 -32.88 -8.52 -11.30
CA VAL A 697 -33.05 -7.75 -12.53
C VAL A 697 -33.02 -6.26 -12.16
N LEU A 698 -32.18 -5.48 -12.84
CA LEU A 698 -32.12 -4.02 -12.75
C LEU A 698 -32.90 -3.32 -13.85
N ALA A 699 -32.90 -3.88 -15.05
CA ALA A 699 -33.64 -3.40 -16.18
C ALA A 699 -34.10 -4.58 -17.07
N GLU A 700 -35.30 -4.48 -17.62
CA GLU A 700 -35.87 -5.45 -18.54
C GLU A 700 -36.63 -4.68 -19.64
N MET A 701 -36.54 -5.16 -20.85
CA MET A 701 -37.23 -4.55 -22.00
C MET A 701 -37.86 -5.60 -22.90
N GLN A 702 -38.83 -5.15 -23.68
CA GLN A 702 -39.40 -5.97 -24.75
C GLN A 702 -38.41 -6.06 -25.92
N PRO A 703 -38.25 -7.23 -26.52
CA PRO A 703 -37.49 -7.37 -27.76
C PRO A 703 -38.20 -6.66 -28.90
N PHE A 704 -37.44 -6.01 -29.79
CA PHE A 704 -38.00 -5.46 -31.03
C PHE A 704 -38.25 -6.59 -32.00
N ALA A 705 -39.49 -6.65 -32.54
CA ALA A 705 -39.86 -7.67 -33.53
C ALA A 705 -39.42 -7.25 -34.94
N CYS A 706 -38.72 -8.14 -35.64
CA CYS A 706 -38.32 -7.92 -37.02
C CYS A 706 -39.55 -7.65 -37.91
N VAL A 707 -39.58 -6.54 -38.63
CA VAL A 707 -40.72 -6.16 -39.50
C VAL A 707 -40.98 -7.16 -40.63
N ARG A 708 -40.03 -8.03 -40.99
CA ARG A 708 -40.15 -9.02 -42.06
C ARG A 708 -40.54 -10.42 -41.58
N CYS A 709 -39.94 -10.93 -40.51
CA CYS A 709 -40.16 -12.31 -40.07
C CYS A 709 -40.73 -12.44 -38.65
N GLY A 710 -40.95 -11.33 -37.94
CA GLY A 710 -41.49 -11.32 -36.56
C GLY A 710 -40.53 -11.81 -35.47
N LYS A 711 -39.33 -12.27 -35.83
CA LYS A 711 -38.33 -12.71 -34.84
C LYS A 711 -37.86 -11.54 -33.97
N GLY A 712 -37.86 -11.72 -32.65
CA GLY A 712 -37.31 -10.73 -31.73
C GLY A 712 -35.78 -10.59 -31.92
N PHE A 713 -35.31 -9.34 -32.03
CA PHE A 713 -33.90 -9.01 -32.11
C PHE A 713 -33.67 -7.63 -31.51
N GLY A 714 -32.57 -7.45 -30.77
CA GLY A 714 -32.31 -6.19 -30.09
C GLY A 714 -33.40 -5.82 -29.07
N THR A 715 -33.33 -4.61 -28.51
CA THR A 715 -34.35 -4.06 -27.61
C THR A 715 -35.14 -2.94 -28.32
N LEU A 716 -36.40 -2.75 -27.94
CA LEU A 716 -37.27 -1.74 -28.55
C LEU A 716 -36.59 -0.36 -28.53
N LEU A 717 -36.15 0.09 -27.33
CA LEU A 717 -35.55 1.41 -27.16
C LEU A 717 -34.21 1.55 -27.90
N ALA A 718 -33.37 0.49 -27.95
CA ALA A 718 -32.12 0.54 -28.69
C ALA A 718 -32.32 0.73 -30.19
N ILE A 719 -33.31 0.02 -30.77
CA ILE A 719 -33.64 0.13 -32.18
C ILE A 719 -34.27 1.50 -32.48
N GLU A 720 -35.16 1.99 -31.63
CA GLU A 720 -35.77 3.32 -31.78
C GLU A 720 -34.74 4.45 -31.66
N ASN A 721 -33.84 4.40 -30.68
CA ASN A 721 -32.74 5.36 -30.53
C ASN A 721 -31.78 5.32 -31.72
N MET A 722 -31.44 4.13 -32.22
CA MET A 722 -30.63 3.99 -33.43
C MET A 722 -31.30 4.62 -34.64
N ILE A 723 -32.58 4.36 -34.85
CA ILE A 723 -33.36 4.95 -35.95
C ILE A 723 -33.39 6.47 -35.80
N SER A 724 -33.69 6.99 -34.60
CA SER A 724 -33.71 8.43 -34.32
C SER A 724 -32.38 9.12 -34.63
N LYS A 725 -31.27 8.55 -34.17
CA LYS A 725 -29.91 9.10 -34.37
C LYS A 725 -29.48 9.05 -35.85
N LEU A 726 -29.95 8.04 -36.60
CA LEU A 726 -29.54 7.84 -38.00
C LEU A 726 -30.53 8.48 -39.02
N SER A 727 -31.74 8.84 -38.60
CA SER A 727 -32.79 9.39 -39.50
C SER A 727 -32.40 10.68 -40.21
N GLY A 728 -31.49 11.46 -39.65
CA GLY A 728 -30.94 12.67 -40.26
C GLY A 728 -29.84 12.44 -41.30
N HIS A 729 -29.29 11.21 -41.39
CA HIS A 729 -28.19 10.91 -42.29
C HIS A 729 -28.67 10.36 -43.62
N ALA A 730 -28.22 10.95 -44.77
CA ALA A 730 -28.66 10.61 -46.11
C ALA A 730 -28.57 9.11 -46.46
N ALA A 731 -27.57 8.39 -45.92
CA ALA A 731 -27.37 6.95 -46.15
C ALA A 731 -28.42 6.05 -45.50
N PHE A 732 -29.25 6.57 -44.58
CA PHE A 732 -30.26 5.81 -43.83
C PHE A 732 -31.69 6.29 -44.12
N GLN A 733 -31.95 6.68 -45.35
CA GLN A 733 -33.28 7.06 -45.83
C GLN A 733 -33.92 5.97 -46.70
N GLY A 734 -35.24 5.96 -46.84
CA GLY A 734 -35.97 4.99 -47.67
C GLY A 734 -35.80 3.53 -47.23
N ALA A 735 -35.43 2.65 -48.16
CA ALA A 735 -35.23 1.22 -47.89
C ALA A 735 -34.13 0.94 -46.84
N ALA A 736 -33.11 1.77 -46.78
CA ALA A 736 -32.04 1.63 -45.76
C ALA A 736 -32.56 1.88 -44.33
N ALA A 737 -33.52 2.79 -44.14
CA ALA A 737 -34.17 3.01 -42.84
C ALA A 737 -35.03 1.80 -42.41
N GLU A 738 -35.75 1.19 -43.33
CA GLU A 738 -36.52 -0.03 -43.02
C GLU A 738 -35.64 -1.22 -42.65
N ARG A 739 -34.46 -1.34 -43.23
CA ARG A 739 -33.48 -2.39 -42.88
C ARG A 739 -32.98 -2.27 -41.43
N LEU A 740 -33.00 -1.09 -40.85
CA LEU A 740 -32.67 -0.94 -39.42
C LEU A 740 -33.66 -1.68 -38.50
N LYS A 741 -34.89 -1.90 -38.99
CA LYS A 741 -35.98 -2.62 -38.31
C LYS A 741 -35.99 -4.13 -38.59
N MET A 742 -35.01 -4.66 -39.34
CA MET A 742 -34.89 -6.08 -39.68
C MET A 742 -33.81 -6.79 -38.85
N CYS A 743 -34.06 -8.06 -38.53
CA CYS A 743 -33.01 -8.91 -37.92
C CYS A 743 -31.85 -9.14 -38.91
N SER A 744 -30.70 -9.60 -38.41
CA SER A 744 -29.50 -9.85 -39.24
C SER A 744 -29.78 -10.67 -40.49
N ASP A 745 -30.54 -11.75 -40.35
CA ASP A 745 -30.85 -12.68 -41.42
C ASP A 745 -31.73 -12.00 -42.52
N CYS A 746 -32.77 -11.31 -42.07
CA CYS A 746 -33.67 -10.60 -43.00
C CYS A 746 -32.99 -9.40 -43.67
N ARG A 747 -32.06 -8.72 -42.97
CA ARG A 747 -31.30 -7.61 -43.53
C ARG A 747 -30.34 -8.08 -44.63
N VAL A 748 -29.68 -9.21 -44.44
CA VAL A 748 -28.82 -9.82 -45.46
C VAL A 748 -29.64 -10.23 -46.67
N ILE A 749 -30.76 -10.92 -46.45
CA ILE A 749 -31.66 -11.34 -47.56
C ILE A 749 -32.16 -10.12 -48.33
N ASP A 750 -32.55 -9.04 -47.66
CA ASP A 750 -33.02 -7.81 -48.27
C ASP A 750 -31.96 -7.12 -49.12
N LEU A 751 -30.72 -7.02 -48.58
CA LEU A 751 -29.56 -6.47 -49.29
C LEU A 751 -29.25 -7.25 -50.59
N TYR A 752 -29.32 -8.59 -50.54
CA TYR A 752 -29.00 -9.43 -51.71
C TYR A 752 -30.17 -9.57 -52.69
N SER A 753 -31.41 -9.36 -52.27
CA SER A 753 -32.59 -9.44 -53.11
C SER A 753 -33.05 -8.11 -53.69
N ASN A 754 -32.46 -6.98 -53.28
CA ASN A 754 -32.82 -5.67 -53.78
C ASN A 754 -32.04 -5.34 -55.07
N PRO A 755 -32.73 -5.23 -56.24
CA PRO A 755 -32.06 -4.94 -57.50
C PRO A 755 -31.50 -3.52 -57.63
N ALA A 756 -31.87 -2.60 -56.70
CA ALA A 756 -31.39 -1.23 -56.69
C ALA A 756 -30.13 -1.02 -55.85
N GLU A 757 -29.59 -2.07 -55.20
CA GLU A 757 -28.33 -2.01 -54.40
C GLU A 757 -27.14 -2.29 -55.27
N VAL A 758 -26.20 -1.34 -55.34
CA VAL A 758 -24.91 -1.48 -56.01
C VAL A 758 -23.98 -2.35 -55.14
N ARG A 759 -23.59 -3.48 -55.66
CA ARG A 759 -22.67 -4.39 -54.98
C ARG A 759 -21.22 -3.95 -55.17
N ILE A 760 -20.39 -4.16 -54.16
CA ILE A 760 -18.93 -3.88 -54.25
C ILE A 760 -18.29 -4.60 -55.44
N THR A 761 -18.85 -5.74 -55.85
CA THR A 761 -18.42 -6.49 -57.05
C THR A 761 -18.91 -5.88 -58.37
N GLU A 762 -19.75 -4.84 -58.33
CA GLU A 762 -20.28 -4.12 -59.48
C GLU A 762 -19.70 -2.71 -59.62
N LEU A 763 -18.82 -2.31 -58.67
CA LEU A 763 -17.97 -1.15 -58.72
C LEU A 763 -16.59 -1.54 -59.28
#